data_094d730fd691a3f1fe163014d14a580c
#
_entry.id   094d730fd691a3f1fe163014d14a580c
#
_cell.length_a   1.000
_cell.length_b   1.000
_cell.length_c   1.000
_cell.angle_alpha   90.00
_cell.angle_beta   90.00
_cell.angle_gamma   90.00
#
_symmetry.space_group_name_H-M   'P 1'
#
loop_
_entity.id
_entity.type
_entity.pdbx_description
1 polymer ?
#
loop_
_entity_poly.entity_id
_entity_poly.type
_entity_poly.pdbx_seq_one_letter_code
_entity_poly.pdbx_strand_id
1 'polypeptide(L)'
;MDIQQKTINNLRTLSADMVQKANSGHPGAPMGMAPMAYAVWMREMKHNPKNPAWKNRDRFVLSSGHASALLYSLLHLTGYDMTMDDLQQFRQWNSKTPGHPEYRHTAGVETTTGPLGQGVANAVGFAIAETMLAAHFNRPGFPVVDHRVYAFCGDGCMMEGVASEAASLAGTLKLGKLTLLYDDNDISIEGNTDIAFRENVGMRFEAYGWQVIRLADGNDANAIAAAIEQGKQDERPTLIICPTKIGFGCPAKEGTASAHGEPLGADNLAAAKKNLGMPEESFCVLPEVYGHCRQMMEKNEQAEADWNALFTAYAQKYPELAEEWNVWHSDELPDDVMLNDDLWRWEGKAATRATSGDMINKLAKLLPNLVGGSADLAPSNKTNIKNGGDYSAENRAGRNMHFGVREHAMAAICNAMALHGGLRVFCGTFFVFSDYMKHAMRMSAIMQLPVTYVLTHDSIGVGEDGATHQPIEQLAGLRSTPGLLVFRPADGKETTAAWLTALTSGKPTCLVLTRQNLPQYENSGCSAMKGGYVLSDSQKETPDVVLIASGSEVEQIMEAQAILAQQHIDARVVSMPCMELFLQQDRAYQDSVIPAAVRARVSLEAGATMPWYRFVGLDGQALGIDHFGASAPAAILFREFGFTAGHVVEAVHKTLGK
;
A
#
# COMPACT_ATOMS: atom_id res chain seq x y z
N MET A 1 -4.14 -18.73 -39.73
CA MET A 1 -3.75 -18.55 -38.32
C MET A 1 -4.26 -19.73 -37.53
N ASP A 2 -3.45 -20.26 -36.62
CA ASP A 2 -3.90 -21.22 -35.60
C ASP A 2 -4.70 -20.53 -34.48
N ILE A 3 -5.28 -21.30 -33.57
CA ILE A 3 -6.13 -20.77 -32.52
C ILE A 3 -5.38 -19.88 -31.51
N GLN A 4 -4.10 -20.19 -31.24
CA GLN A 4 -3.22 -19.37 -30.39
C GLN A 4 -3.06 -17.98 -30.99
N GLN A 5 -2.67 -17.90 -32.28
CA GLN A 5 -2.49 -16.59 -32.92
C GLN A 5 -3.80 -15.79 -33.06
N LYS A 6 -4.92 -16.48 -33.29
CA LYS A 6 -6.25 -15.85 -33.30
C LYS A 6 -6.58 -15.23 -31.96
N THR A 7 -6.30 -15.94 -30.86
CA THR A 7 -6.54 -15.44 -29.48
C THR A 7 -5.65 -14.24 -29.18
N ILE A 8 -4.36 -14.31 -29.51
CA ILE A 8 -3.41 -13.19 -29.34
C ILE A 8 -3.88 -11.96 -30.14
N ASN A 9 -4.30 -12.15 -31.39
CA ASN A 9 -4.76 -11.05 -32.21
C ASN A 9 -6.12 -10.48 -31.73
N ASN A 10 -7.00 -11.29 -31.13
CA ASN A 10 -8.20 -10.78 -30.46
C ASN A 10 -7.86 -9.92 -29.23
N LEU A 11 -6.87 -10.31 -28.42
CA LEU A 11 -6.40 -9.46 -27.31
C LEU A 11 -5.91 -8.10 -27.81
N ARG A 12 -5.13 -8.08 -28.92
CA ARG A 12 -4.64 -6.86 -29.56
C ARG A 12 -5.78 -5.95 -30.03
N THR A 13 -6.72 -6.53 -30.79
CA THR A 13 -7.81 -5.75 -31.40
C THR A 13 -8.81 -5.27 -30.39
N LEU A 14 -9.22 -6.07 -29.39
CA LEU A 14 -10.10 -5.62 -28.31
C LEU A 14 -9.47 -4.48 -27.51
N SER A 15 -8.20 -4.57 -27.17
CA SER A 15 -7.48 -3.51 -26.46
C SER A 15 -7.44 -2.22 -27.26
N ALA A 16 -7.17 -2.30 -28.57
CA ALA A 16 -7.14 -1.14 -29.44
C ALA A 16 -8.56 -0.55 -29.68
N ASP A 17 -9.60 -1.39 -29.80
CA ASP A 17 -11.00 -0.96 -29.94
C ASP A 17 -11.48 -0.19 -28.69
N MET A 18 -11.13 -0.66 -27.48
CA MET A 18 -11.46 0.05 -26.23
C MET A 18 -10.86 1.46 -26.22
N VAL A 19 -9.57 1.57 -26.52
CA VAL A 19 -8.86 2.86 -26.55
C VAL A 19 -9.41 3.76 -27.63
N GLN A 20 -9.69 3.23 -28.82
CA GLN A 20 -10.25 3.99 -29.94
C GLN A 20 -11.65 4.52 -29.62
N LYS A 21 -12.52 3.68 -29.04
CA LYS A 21 -13.89 4.08 -28.66
C LYS A 21 -13.89 5.14 -27.58
N ALA A 22 -13.04 4.98 -26.55
CA ALA A 22 -12.91 5.95 -25.46
C ALA A 22 -12.22 7.25 -25.89
N ASN A 23 -11.61 7.28 -27.07
CA ASN A 23 -10.73 8.35 -27.54
C ASN A 23 -9.65 8.75 -26.50
N SER A 24 -9.24 7.78 -25.69
CA SER A 24 -8.27 7.95 -24.59
C SER A 24 -7.72 6.61 -24.16
N GLY A 25 -6.40 6.52 -23.92
CA GLY A 25 -5.75 5.33 -23.42
C GLY A 25 -4.47 4.99 -24.16
N HIS A 26 -3.96 3.81 -23.89
CA HIS A 26 -2.65 3.35 -24.33
C HIS A 26 -2.80 2.03 -25.12
N PRO A 27 -2.85 2.06 -26.45
CA PRO A 27 -3.04 0.85 -27.26
C PRO A 27 -1.76 0.08 -27.51
N GLY A 28 -0.61 0.75 -27.53
CA GLY A 28 0.64 0.20 -28.03
C GLY A 28 1.21 -0.91 -27.18
N ALA A 29 1.36 -0.73 -25.89
CA ALA A 29 1.83 -1.76 -24.96
C ALA A 29 0.90 -2.98 -24.93
N PRO A 30 -0.45 -2.86 -24.84
CA PRO A 30 -1.37 -3.98 -25.01
C PRO A 30 -1.13 -4.81 -26.27
N MET A 31 -0.86 -4.16 -27.41
CA MET A 31 -0.63 -4.85 -28.67
C MET A 31 0.72 -5.59 -28.69
N GLY A 32 1.76 -5.02 -28.08
CA GLY A 32 3.06 -5.67 -27.92
C GLY A 32 3.02 -6.85 -26.94
N MET A 33 2.43 -6.66 -25.77
CA MET A 33 2.39 -7.63 -24.67
C MET A 33 1.40 -8.80 -24.89
N ALA A 34 0.54 -8.78 -25.91
CA ALA A 34 -0.50 -9.79 -26.07
C ALA A 34 0.03 -11.25 -26.12
N PRO A 35 1.19 -11.59 -26.70
CA PRO A 35 1.76 -12.94 -26.60
C PRO A 35 2.18 -13.33 -25.19
N MET A 36 2.75 -12.39 -24.40
CA MET A 36 3.09 -12.60 -22.99
C MET A 36 1.80 -12.90 -22.20
N ALA A 37 0.76 -12.10 -22.44
CA ALA A 37 -0.54 -12.27 -21.82
C ALA A 37 -1.16 -13.64 -22.10
N TYR A 38 -1.12 -14.08 -23.36
CA TYR A 38 -1.58 -15.42 -23.74
C TYR A 38 -0.78 -16.51 -23.02
N ALA A 39 0.56 -16.43 -23.04
CA ALA A 39 1.41 -17.43 -22.39
C ALA A 39 1.11 -17.55 -20.89
N VAL A 40 1.03 -16.44 -20.17
CA VAL A 40 0.76 -16.45 -18.72
C VAL A 40 -0.68 -16.89 -18.44
N TRP A 41 -1.68 -16.19 -18.96
CA TRP A 41 -3.09 -16.35 -18.55
C TRP A 41 -3.74 -17.63 -19.10
N MET A 42 -3.37 -18.06 -20.31
CA MET A 42 -3.98 -19.24 -20.93
C MET A 42 -3.22 -20.52 -20.66
N ARG A 43 -1.91 -20.46 -20.35
CA ARG A 43 -1.09 -21.67 -20.27
C ARG A 43 -0.55 -21.94 -18.87
N GLU A 44 -0.05 -20.93 -18.18
CA GLU A 44 0.82 -21.10 -17.02
C GLU A 44 0.11 -20.81 -15.69
N MET A 45 -0.69 -19.76 -15.63
CA MET A 45 -1.29 -19.26 -14.41
C MET A 45 -2.51 -20.06 -13.98
N LYS A 46 -2.56 -20.43 -12.70
CA LYS A 46 -3.71 -21.06 -12.04
C LYS A 46 -4.61 -19.98 -11.46
N HIS A 47 -5.78 -19.78 -12.02
CA HIS A 47 -6.76 -18.82 -11.55
C HIS A 47 -8.17 -19.32 -11.90
N ASN A 48 -9.18 -18.96 -11.11
CA ASN A 48 -10.54 -19.33 -11.44
C ASN A 48 -11.43 -18.08 -11.60
N PRO A 49 -11.90 -17.77 -12.82
CA PRO A 49 -12.76 -16.61 -13.07
C PRO A 49 -14.10 -16.69 -12.31
N LYS A 50 -14.59 -17.89 -11.96
CA LYS A 50 -15.82 -18.09 -11.16
C LYS A 50 -15.59 -17.83 -9.68
N ASN A 51 -14.33 -17.91 -9.20
CA ASN A 51 -13.92 -17.60 -7.84
C ASN A 51 -12.63 -16.76 -7.81
N PRO A 52 -12.69 -15.46 -8.13
CA PRO A 52 -11.53 -14.57 -8.07
C PRO A 52 -10.88 -14.47 -6.68
N ALA A 53 -11.58 -14.91 -5.64
CA ALA A 53 -11.10 -14.89 -4.25
C ALA A 53 -10.43 -16.20 -3.80
N TRP A 54 -10.28 -17.21 -4.69
CA TRP A 54 -9.59 -18.46 -4.36
C TRP A 54 -8.22 -18.18 -3.72
N LYS A 55 -8.01 -18.70 -2.51
CA LYS A 55 -6.84 -18.32 -1.70
C LYS A 55 -5.51 -18.76 -2.30
N ASN A 56 -5.45 -19.93 -2.94
CA ASN A 56 -4.22 -20.47 -3.56
C ASN A 56 -4.14 -20.24 -5.08
N ARG A 57 -4.85 -19.22 -5.60
CA ARG A 57 -4.67 -18.79 -7.00
C ARG A 57 -3.31 -18.14 -7.20
N ASP A 58 -2.73 -18.29 -8.37
CA ASP A 58 -1.57 -17.48 -8.75
C ASP A 58 -1.94 -15.98 -8.79
N ARG A 59 -0.97 -15.13 -8.53
CA ARG A 59 -1.18 -13.67 -8.54
C ARG A 59 -0.63 -13.06 -9.82
N PHE A 60 -1.42 -12.23 -10.45
CA PHE A 60 -1.00 -11.46 -11.62
C PHE A 60 -0.98 -9.96 -11.33
N VAL A 61 0.15 -9.32 -11.62
CA VAL A 61 0.35 -7.87 -11.44
C VAL A 61 0.70 -7.23 -12.77
N LEU A 62 -0.13 -6.31 -13.24
CA LEU A 62 0.19 -5.45 -14.37
C LEU A 62 0.87 -4.18 -13.86
N SER A 63 2.21 -4.20 -13.71
CA SER A 63 2.98 -3.04 -13.23
C SER A 63 2.93 -1.88 -14.23
N SER A 64 2.92 -2.18 -15.52
CA SER A 64 2.62 -1.22 -16.59
C SER A 64 1.11 -0.96 -16.65
N GLY A 65 0.53 -0.36 -15.59
CA GLY A 65 -0.91 -0.22 -15.43
C GLY A 65 -1.62 0.53 -16.56
N HIS A 66 -0.89 1.32 -17.34
CA HIS A 66 -1.40 1.96 -18.56
C HIS A 66 -1.83 0.94 -19.63
N ALA A 67 -1.32 -0.29 -19.61
CA ALA A 67 -1.78 -1.38 -20.47
C ALA A 67 -3.09 -2.05 -20.00
N SER A 68 -3.91 -1.37 -19.18
CA SER A 68 -5.15 -1.86 -18.58
C SER A 68 -6.13 -2.49 -19.57
N ALA A 69 -6.21 -1.97 -20.80
CA ALA A 69 -7.05 -2.52 -21.86
C ALA A 69 -6.72 -3.98 -22.18
N LEU A 70 -5.45 -4.40 -22.08
CA LEU A 70 -5.05 -5.81 -22.22
C LEU A 70 -5.61 -6.65 -21.07
N LEU A 71 -5.49 -6.18 -19.84
CA LEU A 71 -6.00 -6.89 -18.66
C LEU A 71 -7.52 -7.07 -18.74
N TYR A 72 -8.26 -6.03 -19.14
CA TYR A 72 -9.71 -6.15 -19.27
C TYR A 72 -10.12 -7.08 -20.40
N SER A 73 -9.37 -7.10 -21.53
CA SER A 73 -9.57 -8.09 -22.61
C SER A 73 -9.34 -9.52 -22.12
N LEU A 74 -8.31 -9.75 -21.27
CA LEU A 74 -8.06 -11.05 -20.64
C LEU A 74 -9.19 -11.45 -19.71
N LEU A 75 -9.63 -10.56 -18.82
CA LEU A 75 -10.73 -10.81 -17.87
C LEU A 75 -12.01 -11.20 -18.63
N HIS A 76 -12.31 -10.50 -19.74
CA HIS A 76 -13.45 -10.82 -20.57
C HIS A 76 -13.31 -12.21 -21.22
N LEU A 77 -12.21 -12.47 -21.91
CA LEU A 77 -12.02 -13.71 -22.65
C LEU A 77 -11.91 -14.95 -21.74
N THR A 78 -11.39 -14.80 -20.54
CA THR A 78 -11.26 -15.89 -19.56
C THR A 78 -12.51 -16.11 -18.71
N GLY A 79 -13.53 -15.25 -18.82
CA GLY A 79 -14.84 -15.45 -18.22
C GLY A 79 -15.01 -14.90 -16.81
N TYR A 80 -14.22 -13.89 -16.42
CA TYR A 80 -14.52 -13.07 -15.23
C TYR A 80 -15.80 -12.26 -15.45
N ASP A 81 -16.31 -11.63 -14.39
CA ASP A 81 -17.47 -10.71 -14.47
C ASP A 81 -17.10 -9.42 -15.23
N MET A 82 -16.80 -9.59 -16.51
CA MET A 82 -16.41 -8.55 -17.47
C MET A 82 -17.13 -8.80 -18.80
N THR A 83 -18.16 -8.04 -19.07
CA THR A 83 -18.95 -8.17 -20.29
C THR A 83 -18.35 -7.39 -21.46
N MET A 84 -18.83 -7.63 -22.69
CA MET A 84 -18.46 -6.81 -23.84
C MET A 84 -18.92 -5.36 -23.68
N ASP A 85 -20.07 -5.14 -23.05
CA ASP A 85 -20.57 -3.80 -22.76
C ASP A 85 -19.64 -3.07 -21.76
N ASP A 86 -19.10 -3.78 -20.76
CA ASP A 86 -18.11 -3.21 -19.84
C ASP A 86 -16.83 -2.77 -20.58
N LEU A 87 -16.34 -3.57 -21.54
CA LEU A 87 -15.20 -3.19 -22.38
C LEU A 87 -15.49 -1.94 -23.21
N GLN A 88 -16.71 -1.83 -23.73
CA GLN A 88 -17.15 -0.68 -24.50
C GLN A 88 -17.30 0.61 -23.66
N GLN A 89 -17.38 0.49 -22.33
CA GLN A 89 -17.42 1.59 -21.38
C GLN A 89 -16.03 1.93 -20.79
N PHE A 90 -14.95 1.53 -21.46
CA PHE A 90 -13.57 1.82 -21.03
C PHE A 90 -13.39 3.32 -20.72
N ARG A 91 -12.87 3.64 -19.53
CA ARG A 91 -12.64 5.01 -19.03
C ARG A 91 -13.89 5.88 -18.90
N GLN A 92 -15.07 5.29 -18.84
CA GLN A 92 -16.31 6.05 -18.60
C GLN A 92 -16.63 6.11 -17.09
N TRP A 93 -17.45 7.07 -16.71
CA TRP A 93 -17.89 7.26 -15.33
C TRP A 93 -18.57 5.99 -14.76
N ASN A 94 -18.12 5.54 -13.61
CA ASN A 94 -18.59 4.31 -12.92
C ASN A 94 -18.48 3.01 -13.73
N SER A 95 -17.66 2.96 -14.78
CA SER A 95 -17.44 1.72 -15.53
C SER A 95 -16.54 0.74 -14.75
N LYS A 96 -16.71 -0.57 -14.98
CA LYS A 96 -15.81 -1.62 -14.45
C LYS A 96 -14.40 -1.59 -15.07
N THR A 97 -14.16 -0.72 -16.05
CA THR A 97 -12.92 -0.63 -16.82
C THR A 97 -12.28 0.76 -16.71
N PRO A 98 -11.80 1.14 -15.51
CA PRO A 98 -11.11 2.41 -15.29
C PRO A 98 -9.82 2.51 -16.12
N GLY A 99 -9.25 3.71 -16.20
CA GLY A 99 -8.07 3.97 -17.03
C GLY A 99 -6.83 3.18 -16.68
N HIS A 100 -6.71 2.78 -15.42
CA HIS A 100 -5.68 1.90 -14.88
C HIS A 100 -6.35 0.86 -13.97
N PRO A 101 -5.74 -0.33 -13.74
CA PRO A 101 -6.36 -1.36 -12.89
C PRO A 101 -6.61 -0.85 -11.47
N GLU A 102 -7.82 -1.07 -10.94
CA GLU A 102 -8.20 -0.68 -9.58
C GLU A 102 -8.70 -1.89 -8.78
N TYR A 103 -8.01 -2.16 -7.67
CA TYR A 103 -8.38 -3.23 -6.74
C TYR A 103 -9.75 -2.97 -6.11
N ARG A 104 -10.55 -4.00 -5.94
CA ARG A 104 -11.96 -3.98 -5.49
C ARG A 104 -12.94 -3.31 -6.45
N HIS A 105 -12.47 -2.56 -7.44
CA HIS A 105 -13.34 -1.98 -8.47
C HIS A 105 -13.60 -2.96 -9.61
N THR A 106 -12.57 -3.71 -10.01
CA THR A 106 -12.64 -4.71 -11.09
C THR A 106 -12.32 -6.10 -10.55
N ALA A 107 -13.24 -7.06 -10.69
CA ALA A 107 -13.02 -8.45 -10.28
C ALA A 107 -11.82 -9.05 -11.05
N GLY A 108 -10.91 -9.73 -10.35
CA GLY A 108 -9.69 -10.31 -10.92
C GLY A 108 -8.48 -9.36 -10.96
N VAL A 109 -8.62 -8.11 -10.53
CA VAL A 109 -7.50 -7.18 -10.33
C VAL A 109 -6.91 -7.37 -8.93
N GLU A 110 -5.65 -7.79 -8.85
CA GLU A 110 -4.97 -8.11 -7.59
C GLU A 110 -4.45 -6.87 -6.85
N THR A 111 -4.10 -5.81 -7.57
CA THR A 111 -3.60 -4.55 -7.00
C THR A 111 -3.88 -3.38 -7.93
N THR A 112 -4.08 -2.20 -7.36
CA THR A 112 -4.17 -0.95 -8.12
C THR A 112 -2.78 -0.55 -8.60
N THR A 113 -2.65 -0.34 -9.91
CA THR A 113 -1.42 0.14 -10.56
C THR A 113 -1.72 1.38 -11.42
N GLY A 114 -0.70 1.88 -12.09
CA GLY A 114 -0.74 3.12 -12.85
C GLY A 114 0.52 3.92 -12.59
N PRO A 115 0.87 4.22 -11.32
CA PRO A 115 2.22 4.68 -11.00
C PRO A 115 3.24 3.58 -11.27
N LEU A 116 4.16 3.85 -12.21
CA LEU A 116 5.14 2.88 -12.70
C LEU A 116 6.04 2.36 -11.55
N GLY A 117 6.47 1.11 -11.64
CA GLY A 117 7.35 0.49 -10.64
C GLY A 117 6.63 -0.04 -9.39
N GLN A 118 5.50 0.53 -8.98
CA GLN A 118 4.74 0.09 -7.81
C GLN A 118 4.33 -1.39 -7.93
N GLY A 119 3.88 -1.82 -9.10
CA GLY A 119 3.48 -3.20 -9.35
C GLY A 119 4.64 -4.19 -9.22
N VAL A 120 5.87 -3.82 -9.58
CA VAL A 120 7.06 -4.66 -9.35
C VAL A 120 7.25 -4.90 -7.84
N ALA A 121 7.16 -3.85 -7.04
CA ALA A 121 7.27 -3.98 -5.59
C ALA A 121 6.08 -4.77 -4.98
N ASN A 122 4.86 -4.60 -5.53
CA ASN A 122 3.72 -5.41 -5.11
C ASN A 122 3.92 -6.89 -5.45
N ALA A 123 4.47 -7.23 -6.62
CA ALA A 123 4.78 -8.62 -6.97
C ALA A 123 5.76 -9.26 -5.98
N VAL A 124 6.77 -8.51 -5.52
CA VAL A 124 7.69 -8.94 -4.46
C VAL A 124 6.93 -9.19 -3.15
N GLY A 125 6.02 -8.31 -2.76
CA GLY A 125 5.22 -8.47 -1.54
C GLY A 125 4.29 -9.68 -1.57
N PHE A 126 3.65 -9.97 -2.70
CA PHE A 126 2.87 -11.21 -2.89
C PHE A 126 3.74 -12.47 -2.75
N ALA A 127 4.94 -12.46 -3.31
CA ALA A 127 5.87 -13.60 -3.22
C ALA A 127 6.39 -13.79 -1.79
N ILE A 128 6.64 -12.72 -1.04
CA ILE A 128 7.01 -12.78 0.39
C ILE A 128 5.87 -13.42 1.19
N ALA A 129 4.64 -12.94 1.01
CA ALA A 129 3.47 -13.46 1.72
C ALA A 129 3.25 -14.95 1.44
N GLU A 130 3.39 -15.38 0.18
CA GLU A 130 3.32 -16.80 -0.19
C GLU A 130 4.33 -17.62 0.61
N THR A 131 5.61 -17.23 0.63
CA THR A 131 6.65 -18.02 1.31
C THR A 131 6.46 -18.08 2.81
N MET A 132 6.00 -16.99 3.45
CA MET A 132 5.68 -16.97 4.88
C MET A 132 4.52 -17.90 5.23
N LEU A 133 3.42 -17.82 4.48
CA LEU A 133 2.25 -18.66 4.71
C LEU A 133 2.54 -20.13 4.38
N ALA A 134 3.32 -20.41 3.34
CA ALA A 134 3.77 -21.76 3.02
C ALA A 134 4.60 -22.38 4.14
N ALA A 135 5.54 -21.61 4.72
CA ALA A 135 6.36 -22.06 5.85
C ALA A 135 5.51 -22.37 7.09
N HIS A 136 4.43 -21.61 7.30
CA HIS A 136 3.56 -21.80 8.46
C HIS A 136 2.55 -22.95 8.27
N PHE A 137 1.86 -23.00 7.12
CA PHE A 137 0.71 -23.89 6.91
C PHE A 137 1.05 -25.20 6.20
N ASN A 138 2.05 -25.24 5.31
CA ASN A 138 2.32 -26.46 4.56
C ASN A 138 2.83 -27.59 5.45
N ARG A 139 2.40 -28.79 5.14
CA ARG A 139 2.82 -30.03 5.82
C ARG A 139 3.18 -31.09 4.77
N PRO A 140 3.99 -32.13 5.09
CA PRO A 140 4.31 -33.18 4.15
C PRO A 140 3.09 -33.80 3.50
N GLY A 141 2.99 -33.71 2.18
CA GLY A 141 1.84 -34.17 1.39
C GLY A 141 0.66 -33.18 1.32
N PHE A 142 0.78 -31.99 1.95
CA PHE A 142 -0.27 -30.98 1.96
C PHE A 142 0.31 -29.59 1.66
N PRO A 143 0.63 -29.28 0.40
CA PRO A 143 1.06 -27.95 -0.03
C PRO A 143 -0.18 -27.03 -0.21
N VAL A 144 -0.77 -26.60 0.91
CA VAL A 144 -2.00 -25.77 0.89
C VAL A 144 -1.73 -24.34 0.45
N VAL A 145 -0.47 -23.90 0.48
CA VAL A 145 0.02 -22.65 -0.09
C VAL A 145 1.09 -22.99 -1.13
N ASP A 146 0.74 -22.89 -2.41
CA ASP A 146 1.65 -23.24 -3.51
C ASP A 146 1.25 -22.49 -4.78
N HIS A 147 1.21 -21.17 -4.70
CA HIS A 147 0.92 -20.32 -5.85
C HIS A 147 2.15 -19.52 -6.27
N ARG A 148 2.12 -19.03 -7.49
CA ARG A 148 3.17 -18.22 -8.10
C ARG A 148 2.71 -16.78 -8.31
N VAL A 149 3.68 -15.91 -8.53
CA VAL A 149 3.44 -14.49 -8.82
C VAL A 149 4.04 -14.18 -10.19
N TYR A 150 3.20 -13.64 -11.07
CA TYR A 150 3.58 -13.15 -12.38
C TYR A 150 3.34 -11.64 -12.46
N ALA A 151 4.30 -10.92 -13.00
CA ALA A 151 4.10 -9.48 -13.21
C ALA A 151 4.63 -9.05 -14.57
N PHE A 152 3.90 -8.13 -15.23
CA PHE A 152 4.33 -7.45 -16.45
C PHE A 152 4.82 -6.05 -16.13
N CYS A 153 5.96 -5.72 -16.66
CA CYS A 153 6.59 -4.39 -16.52
C CYS A 153 7.20 -3.97 -17.86
N GLY A 154 7.30 -2.69 -18.10
CA GLY A 154 7.97 -2.12 -19.28
C GLY A 154 9.13 -1.22 -18.87
N ASP A 155 9.76 -0.56 -19.84
CA ASP A 155 10.92 0.32 -19.66
C ASP A 155 10.71 1.34 -18.54
N GLY A 156 9.57 2.02 -18.51
CA GLY A 156 9.26 2.99 -17.49
C GLY A 156 9.22 2.41 -16.07
N CYS A 157 8.76 1.17 -15.91
CA CYS A 157 8.83 0.49 -14.60
C CYS A 157 10.28 0.21 -14.19
N MET A 158 11.14 -0.13 -15.15
CA MET A 158 12.56 -0.41 -14.91
C MET A 158 13.37 0.84 -14.62
N MET A 159 12.92 2.02 -15.06
CA MET A 159 13.54 3.32 -14.72
C MET A 159 13.25 3.74 -13.27
N GLU A 160 12.13 3.31 -12.70
CA GLU A 160 11.70 3.71 -11.36
C GLU A 160 12.58 3.14 -10.24
N GLY A 161 13.00 3.99 -9.31
CA GLY A 161 13.82 3.59 -8.16
C GLY A 161 13.16 2.52 -7.29
N VAL A 162 11.84 2.58 -7.09
CA VAL A 162 11.08 1.61 -6.29
C VAL A 162 11.18 0.19 -6.86
N ALA A 163 11.24 0.03 -8.18
CA ALA A 163 11.44 -1.27 -8.82
C ALA A 163 12.83 -1.84 -8.51
N SER A 164 13.87 -0.98 -8.53
CA SER A 164 15.26 -1.36 -8.20
C SER A 164 15.38 -1.77 -6.72
N GLU A 165 14.80 -1.00 -5.81
CA GLU A 165 14.76 -1.33 -4.38
C GLU A 165 14.11 -2.71 -4.14
N ALA A 166 12.94 -2.95 -4.74
CA ALA A 166 12.19 -4.19 -4.58
C ALA A 166 12.90 -5.38 -5.22
N ALA A 167 13.44 -5.23 -6.44
CA ALA A 167 14.14 -6.29 -7.16
C ALA A 167 15.43 -6.71 -6.42
N SER A 168 16.19 -5.75 -5.88
CA SER A 168 17.38 -6.03 -5.07
C SER A 168 17.02 -6.85 -3.82
N LEU A 169 15.93 -6.51 -3.12
CA LEU A 169 15.46 -7.27 -1.96
C LEU A 169 14.97 -8.67 -2.36
N ALA A 170 14.24 -8.80 -3.47
CA ALA A 170 13.74 -10.09 -3.95
C ALA A 170 14.85 -11.08 -4.30
N GLY A 171 15.95 -10.60 -4.91
CA GLY A 171 17.14 -11.41 -5.17
C GLY A 171 17.82 -11.86 -3.88
N THR A 172 17.99 -10.95 -2.90
CA THR A 172 18.52 -11.27 -1.56
C THR A 172 17.68 -12.35 -0.88
N LEU A 173 16.36 -12.26 -1.01
CA LEU A 173 15.42 -13.21 -0.41
C LEU A 173 15.21 -14.47 -1.26
N LYS A 174 15.80 -14.61 -2.44
CA LYS A 174 15.63 -15.77 -3.33
C LYS A 174 14.16 -16.18 -3.51
N LEU A 175 13.33 -15.26 -4.00
CA LEU A 175 11.88 -15.50 -4.15
C LEU A 175 11.59 -16.27 -5.46
N GLY A 176 11.90 -17.57 -5.54
CA GLY A 176 11.84 -18.37 -6.76
C GLY A 176 10.46 -18.61 -7.36
N LYS A 177 9.38 -18.23 -6.67
CA LYS A 177 8.02 -18.26 -7.24
C LYS A 177 7.61 -16.94 -7.90
N LEU A 178 8.50 -15.94 -7.95
CA LEU A 178 8.30 -14.66 -8.62
C LEU A 178 8.88 -14.67 -10.02
N THR A 179 8.04 -14.39 -11.00
CA THR A 179 8.46 -14.22 -12.41
C THR A 179 8.02 -12.85 -12.91
N LEU A 180 8.99 -12.00 -13.29
CA LEU A 180 8.74 -10.75 -13.99
C LEU A 180 8.93 -10.99 -15.51
N LEU A 181 7.97 -10.56 -16.32
CA LEU A 181 8.09 -10.49 -17.76
C LEU A 181 8.26 -9.03 -18.14
N TYR A 182 9.41 -8.72 -18.72
CA TYR A 182 9.79 -7.37 -19.11
C TYR A 182 9.48 -7.16 -20.60
N ASP A 183 8.54 -6.26 -20.87
CA ASP A 183 8.22 -5.74 -22.20
C ASP A 183 9.31 -4.76 -22.62
N ASP A 184 10.32 -5.28 -23.27
CA ASP A 184 11.51 -4.58 -23.74
C ASP A 184 11.24 -4.08 -25.16
N ASN A 185 10.61 -2.91 -25.26
CA ASN A 185 10.15 -2.36 -26.54
C ASN A 185 10.86 -1.08 -26.98
N ASP A 186 11.82 -0.62 -26.20
CA ASP A 186 12.67 0.56 -26.47
C ASP A 186 11.90 1.89 -26.62
N ILE A 187 10.61 1.98 -26.21
CA ILE A 187 9.79 3.18 -26.43
C ILE A 187 9.15 3.66 -25.12
N SER A 188 9.31 4.94 -24.87
CA SER A 188 8.58 5.70 -23.85
C SER A 188 7.63 6.72 -24.52
N ILE A 189 6.92 7.50 -23.69
CA ILE A 189 6.03 8.55 -24.22
C ILE A 189 6.80 9.68 -24.95
N GLU A 190 8.06 9.93 -24.58
CA GLU A 190 8.90 10.96 -25.19
C GLU A 190 9.62 10.48 -26.47
N GLY A 191 9.67 9.17 -26.70
CA GLY A 191 10.38 8.61 -27.85
C GLY A 191 11.13 7.34 -27.54
N ASN A 192 12.23 7.10 -28.26
CA ASN A 192 13.10 5.97 -27.97
C ASN A 192 13.78 6.14 -26.61
N THR A 193 13.88 5.02 -25.85
CA THR A 193 14.48 5.02 -24.50
C THR A 193 15.94 5.48 -24.47
N ASP A 194 16.67 5.40 -25.57
CA ASP A 194 18.06 5.84 -25.71
C ASP A 194 18.32 7.28 -25.24
N ILE A 195 17.28 8.11 -25.22
CA ILE A 195 17.41 9.51 -24.77
C ILE A 195 17.62 9.61 -23.26
N ALA A 196 17.16 8.61 -22.47
CA ALA A 196 17.18 8.66 -21.00
C ALA A 196 17.57 7.33 -20.33
N PHE A 197 17.54 6.21 -21.05
CA PHE A 197 17.67 4.87 -20.46
C PHE A 197 18.45 3.91 -21.40
N ARG A 198 19.75 3.74 -21.15
CA ARG A 198 20.66 2.91 -21.94
C ARG A 198 21.33 1.79 -21.14
N GLU A 199 20.88 1.55 -19.94
CA GLU A 199 21.45 0.50 -19.11
C GLU A 199 21.09 -0.89 -19.61
N ASN A 200 21.91 -1.88 -19.26
CA ASN A 200 21.57 -3.29 -19.47
C ASN A 200 20.77 -3.79 -18.26
N VAL A 201 19.44 -3.76 -18.37
CA VAL A 201 18.52 -4.22 -17.32
C VAL A 201 18.80 -5.67 -16.91
N GLY A 202 19.10 -6.55 -17.87
CA GLY A 202 19.42 -7.95 -17.56
C GLY A 202 20.66 -8.08 -16.68
N MET A 203 21.76 -7.37 -16.97
CA MET A 203 22.96 -7.38 -16.13
C MET A 203 22.67 -6.80 -14.73
N ARG A 204 21.85 -5.77 -14.63
CA ARG A 204 21.43 -5.22 -13.34
C ARG A 204 20.69 -6.25 -12.48
N PHE A 205 19.74 -7.00 -13.07
CA PHE A 205 19.01 -8.05 -12.37
C PHE A 205 19.87 -9.25 -12.03
N GLU A 206 20.82 -9.64 -12.91
CA GLU A 206 21.84 -10.64 -12.58
C GLU A 206 22.68 -10.24 -11.36
N ALA A 207 23.05 -8.95 -11.27
CA ALA A 207 23.78 -8.41 -10.11
C ALA A 207 22.92 -8.38 -8.82
N TYR A 208 21.59 -8.30 -8.94
CA TYR A 208 20.67 -8.46 -7.81
C TYR A 208 20.50 -9.95 -7.38
N GLY A 209 21.03 -10.90 -8.14
CA GLY A 209 20.91 -12.32 -7.84
C GLY A 209 19.68 -13.00 -8.49
N TRP A 210 19.10 -12.41 -9.52
CA TRP A 210 18.00 -13.01 -10.29
C TRP A 210 18.52 -13.99 -11.35
N GLN A 211 17.67 -14.96 -11.69
CA GLN A 211 17.78 -15.66 -12.97
C GLN A 211 17.29 -14.73 -14.07
N VAL A 212 18.04 -14.57 -15.15
CA VAL A 212 17.66 -13.76 -16.31
C VAL A 212 17.61 -14.62 -17.56
N ILE A 213 16.44 -14.67 -18.21
CA ILE A 213 16.20 -15.39 -19.45
C ILE A 213 15.91 -14.35 -20.54
N ARG A 214 16.70 -14.35 -21.61
CA ARG A 214 16.55 -13.44 -22.74
C ARG A 214 15.94 -14.19 -23.91
N LEU A 215 14.79 -13.74 -24.39
CA LEU A 215 14.16 -14.27 -25.60
C LEU A 215 14.72 -13.58 -26.85
N ALA A 216 14.67 -14.26 -27.96
CA ALA A 216 15.02 -13.68 -29.26
C ALA A 216 13.84 -12.89 -29.87
N ASP A 217 12.60 -13.28 -29.56
CA ASP A 217 11.37 -12.68 -30.06
C ASP A 217 10.27 -12.74 -28.99
N GLY A 218 9.83 -11.59 -28.54
CA GLY A 218 8.72 -11.43 -27.59
C GLY A 218 7.33 -11.73 -28.19
N ASN A 219 7.23 -12.01 -29.50
CA ASN A 219 5.99 -12.45 -30.12
C ASN A 219 5.83 -13.98 -30.12
N ASP A 220 6.86 -14.76 -29.77
CA ASP A 220 6.77 -16.22 -29.67
C ASP A 220 6.20 -16.63 -28.30
N ALA A 221 4.89 -16.81 -28.21
CA ALA A 221 4.23 -17.26 -26.98
C ALA A 221 4.67 -18.64 -26.50
N ASN A 222 5.20 -19.51 -27.42
CA ASN A 222 5.74 -20.83 -27.04
C ASN A 222 7.12 -20.68 -26.37
N ALA A 223 7.97 -19.80 -26.90
CA ALA A 223 9.25 -19.47 -26.28
C ALA A 223 9.06 -18.81 -24.91
N ILE A 224 8.05 -17.92 -24.75
CA ILE A 224 7.71 -17.30 -23.47
C ILE A 224 7.29 -18.38 -22.45
N ALA A 225 6.37 -19.28 -22.82
CA ALA A 225 5.94 -20.36 -21.94
C ALA A 225 7.09 -21.28 -21.54
N ALA A 226 7.97 -21.65 -22.48
CA ALA A 226 9.15 -22.44 -22.18
C ALA A 226 10.12 -21.74 -21.23
N ALA A 227 10.27 -20.41 -21.35
CA ALA A 227 11.08 -19.62 -20.43
C ALA A 227 10.45 -19.55 -19.02
N ILE A 228 9.13 -19.47 -18.93
CA ILE A 228 8.43 -19.55 -17.64
C ILE A 228 8.65 -20.92 -16.98
N GLU A 229 8.53 -22.02 -17.74
CA GLU A 229 8.79 -23.35 -17.22
C GLU A 229 10.26 -23.54 -16.80
N GLN A 230 11.21 -22.95 -17.52
CA GLN A 230 12.61 -22.91 -17.11
C GLN A 230 12.78 -22.13 -15.81
N GLY A 231 12.11 -20.96 -15.67
CA GLY A 231 12.13 -20.14 -14.47
C GLY A 231 11.61 -20.87 -13.23
N LYS A 232 10.60 -21.73 -13.40
CA LYS A 232 10.03 -22.52 -12.29
C LYS A 232 11.01 -23.52 -11.67
N GLN A 233 12.12 -23.83 -12.34
CA GLN A 233 13.13 -24.76 -11.84
C GLN A 233 14.25 -24.08 -11.03
N ASP A 234 14.29 -22.75 -10.98
CA ASP A 234 15.30 -21.98 -10.23
C ASP A 234 14.75 -21.51 -8.88
N GLU A 235 15.59 -21.52 -7.86
CA GLU A 235 15.25 -20.99 -6.53
C GLU A 235 15.30 -19.47 -6.45
N ARG A 236 15.88 -18.81 -7.46
CA ARG A 236 15.97 -17.37 -7.58
C ARG A 236 14.72 -16.81 -8.28
N PRO A 237 14.34 -15.56 -8.02
CA PRO A 237 13.33 -14.90 -8.84
C PRO A 237 13.80 -14.80 -10.29
N THR A 238 12.86 -14.86 -11.24
CA THR A 238 13.15 -14.90 -12.67
C THR A 238 12.71 -13.63 -13.37
N LEU A 239 13.61 -13.01 -14.14
CA LEU A 239 13.30 -11.98 -15.12
C LEU A 239 13.35 -12.59 -16.52
N ILE A 240 12.24 -12.52 -17.26
CA ILE A 240 12.17 -12.90 -18.67
C ILE A 240 12.13 -11.61 -19.49
N ILE A 241 13.16 -11.35 -20.27
CA ILE A 241 13.24 -10.19 -21.16
C ILE A 241 12.60 -10.56 -22.48
N CYS A 242 11.53 -9.88 -22.83
CA CYS A 242 10.74 -10.11 -24.03
C CYS A 242 10.91 -8.92 -24.99
N PRO A 243 11.79 -8.98 -25.98
CA PRO A 243 11.87 -7.96 -27.02
C PRO A 243 10.56 -7.91 -27.80
N THR A 244 9.83 -6.80 -27.66
CA THR A 244 8.54 -6.63 -28.32
C THR A 244 8.55 -5.37 -29.22
N LYS A 245 7.44 -5.11 -29.87
CA LYS A 245 7.22 -3.86 -30.58
C LYS A 245 5.93 -3.21 -30.12
N ILE A 246 6.03 -2.00 -29.61
CA ILE A 246 4.86 -1.22 -29.25
C ILE A 246 3.96 -1.01 -30.48
N GLY A 247 2.63 -1.17 -30.33
CA GLY A 247 1.70 -1.02 -31.44
C GLY A 247 1.81 -2.11 -32.52
N PHE A 248 2.28 -3.31 -32.12
CA PHE A 248 2.49 -4.44 -33.03
C PHE A 248 1.32 -4.69 -33.97
N GLY A 249 1.61 -4.80 -35.26
CA GLY A 249 0.62 -5.02 -36.29
C GLY A 249 -0.02 -3.76 -36.87
N CYS A 250 0.27 -2.55 -36.34
CA CYS A 250 -0.18 -1.28 -36.89
C CYS A 250 0.87 -0.71 -37.85
N PRO A 251 0.72 -0.81 -39.18
CA PRO A 251 1.81 -0.50 -40.11
C PRO A 251 2.41 0.91 -40.01
N ALA A 252 1.57 1.89 -39.62
CA ALA A 252 2.01 3.29 -39.54
C ALA A 252 2.55 3.70 -38.16
N LYS A 253 2.26 2.93 -37.10
CA LYS A 253 2.61 3.34 -35.72
C LYS A 253 3.44 2.28 -34.98
N GLU A 254 3.62 1.07 -35.52
CA GLU A 254 4.44 0.03 -34.89
C GLU A 254 5.85 0.51 -34.60
N GLY A 255 6.34 0.30 -33.38
CA GLY A 255 7.67 0.70 -32.94
C GLY A 255 7.87 2.21 -32.77
N THR A 256 6.80 3.00 -32.68
CA THR A 256 6.88 4.45 -32.54
C THR A 256 6.20 4.95 -31.26
N ALA A 257 6.65 6.09 -30.71
CA ALA A 257 6.05 6.72 -29.56
C ALA A 257 4.57 7.14 -29.80
N SER A 258 4.18 7.36 -31.05
CA SER A 258 2.80 7.69 -31.42
C SER A 258 1.79 6.55 -31.20
N ALA A 259 2.27 5.33 -30.91
CA ALA A 259 1.43 4.21 -30.45
C ALA A 259 1.27 4.15 -28.94
N HIS A 260 2.07 4.94 -28.18
CA HIS A 260 2.18 4.76 -26.71
C HIS A 260 0.90 5.18 -26.00
N GLY A 261 0.53 6.45 -26.03
CA GLY A 261 -0.44 7.06 -25.10
C GLY A 261 -1.67 7.71 -25.75
N GLU A 262 -1.95 7.44 -27.03
CA GLU A 262 -3.08 7.99 -27.76
C GLU A 262 -3.74 6.93 -28.65
N PRO A 263 -5.03 7.13 -29.03
CA PRO A 263 -5.69 6.24 -29.99
C PRO A 263 -4.92 6.11 -31.30
N LEU A 264 -4.99 4.94 -31.92
CA LEU A 264 -4.34 4.72 -33.21
C LEU A 264 -4.90 5.61 -34.32
N GLY A 265 -6.17 5.98 -34.20
CA GLY A 265 -6.99 6.58 -35.26
C GLY A 265 -7.72 5.52 -36.08
N ALA A 266 -8.91 5.87 -36.60
CA ALA A 266 -9.78 4.88 -37.25
C ALA A 266 -9.10 4.15 -38.42
N ASP A 267 -8.43 4.90 -39.32
CA ASP A 267 -7.76 4.34 -40.49
C ASP A 267 -6.59 3.41 -40.10
N ASN A 268 -5.80 3.80 -39.09
CA ASN A 268 -4.70 3.00 -38.60
C ASN A 268 -5.18 1.72 -37.89
N LEU A 269 -6.28 1.82 -37.12
CA LEU A 269 -6.90 0.67 -36.50
C LEU A 269 -7.44 -0.34 -37.52
N ALA A 270 -8.13 0.16 -38.56
CA ALA A 270 -8.59 -0.69 -39.67
C ALA A 270 -7.41 -1.37 -40.39
N ALA A 271 -6.34 -0.61 -40.66
CA ALA A 271 -5.12 -1.17 -41.26
C ALA A 271 -4.46 -2.21 -40.35
N ALA A 272 -4.42 -1.99 -39.03
CA ALA A 272 -3.91 -2.95 -38.06
C ALA A 272 -4.73 -4.25 -38.04
N LYS A 273 -6.06 -4.14 -37.97
CA LYS A 273 -6.94 -5.32 -38.04
C LYS A 273 -6.73 -6.13 -39.30
N LYS A 274 -6.68 -5.46 -40.45
CA LYS A 274 -6.40 -6.11 -41.75
C LYS A 274 -5.03 -6.82 -41.74
N ASN A 275 -3.98 -6.15 -41.25
CA ASN A 275 -2.64 -6.73 -41.16
C ASN A 275 -2.58 -7.94 -40.23
N LEU A 276 -3.32 -7.90 -39.12
CA LEU A 276 -3.45 -9.00 -38.17
C LEU A 276 -4.41 -10.12 -38.65
N GLY A 277 -5.07 -9.95 -39.80
CA GLY A 277 -6.04 -10.91 -40.32
C GLY A 277 -7.32 -11.01 -39.49
N MET A 278 -7.72 -9.91 -38.84
CA MET A 278 -8.90 -9.83 -37.99
C MET A 278 -10.05 -9.07 -38.69
N PRO A 279 -11.31 -9.32 -38.31
CA PRO A 279 -12.46 -8.57 -38.83
C PRO A 279 -12.32 -7.07 -38.61
N GLU A 280 -12.82 -6.26 -39.53
CA GLU A 280 -12.83 -4.79 -39.41
C GLU A 280 -13.81 -4.30 -38.32
N GLU A 281 -14.87 -5.09 -38.06
CA GLU A 281 -15.87 -4.79 -37.04
C GLU A 281 -15.19 -4.56 -35.66
N SER A 282 -15.64 -3.51 -34.98
CA SER A 282 -15.16 -3.19 -33.63
C SER A 282 -15.74 -4.16 -32.60
N PHE A 283 -14.94 -4.47 -31.58
CA PHE A 283 -15.32 -5.38 -30.49
C PHE A 283 -15.73 -6.79 -30.98
N CYS A 284 -15.16 -7.23 -32.10
CA CYS A 284 -15.39 -8.56 -32.65
C CYS A 284 -14.46 -9.58 -32.02
N VAL A 285 -15.02 -10.60 -31.39
CA VAL A 285 -14.29 -11.80 -30.94
C VAL A 285 -14.66 -12.97 -31.82
N LEU A 286 -13.65 -13.67 -32.35
CA LEU A 286 -13.88 -14.86 -33.16
C LEU A 286 -14.53 -15.95 -32.29
N PRO A 287 -15.64 -16.61 -32.74
CA PRO A 287 -16.35 -17.61 -31.92
C PRO A 287 -15.46 -18.75 -31.39
N GLU A 288 -14.51 -19.20 -32.18
CA GLU A 288 -13.55 -20.23 -31.80
C GLU A 288 -12.59 -19.78 -30.68
N VAL A 289 -12.34 -18.47 -30.53
CA VAL A 289 -11.52 -17.92 -29.43
C VAL A 289 -12.23 -18.09 -28.09
N TYR A 290 -13.54 -17.81 -28.02
CA TYR A 290 -14.31 -18.08 -26.80
C TYR A 290 -14.29 -19.56 -26.43
N GLY A 291 -14.41 -20.47 -27.42
CA GLY A 291 -14.32 -21.91 -27.19
C GLY A 291 -12.97 -22.33 -26.64
N HIS A 292 -11.90 -21.78 -27.20
CA HIS A 292 -10.54 -22.04 -26.76
C HIS A 292 -10.27 -21.53 -25.33
N CYS A 293 -10.62 -20.28 -25.05
CA CYS A 293 -10.45 -19.69 -23.70
C CYS A 293 -11.23 -20.49 -22.64
N ARG A 294 -12.48 -20.88 -22.95
CA ARG A 294 -13.28 -21.72 -22.03
C ARG A 294 -12.59 -23.05 -21.74
N GLN A 295 -12.07 -23.74 -22.76
CA GLN A 295 -11.34 -24.99 -22.58
C GLN A 295 -10.10 -24.83 -21.71
N MET A 296 -9.39 -23.69 -21.83
CA MET A 296 -8.25 -23.40 -20.97
C MET A 296 -8.69 -23.19 -19.51
N MET A 297 -9.82 -22.53 -19.27
CA MET A 297 -10.33 -22.26 -17.92
C MET A 297 -10.90 -23.50 -17.23
N GLU A 298 -11.36 -24.52 -17.96
CA GLU A 298 -11.78 -25.81 -17.36
C GLU A 298 -10.66 -26.46 -16.54
N LYS A 299 -9.40 -26.33 -16.98
CA LYS A 299 -8.24 -26.82 -16.21
C LYS A 299 -8.08 -26.06 -14.88
N ASN A 300 -8.35 -24.78 -14.90
CA ASN A 300 -8.24 -23.93 -13.72
C ASN A 300 -9.38 -24.18 -12.71
N GLU A 301 -10.60 -24.43 -13.18
CA GLU A 301 -11.70 -24.89 -12.34
C GLU A 301 -11.36 -26.23 -11.64
N GLN A 302 -10.75 -27.16 -12.39
CA GLN A 302 -10.29 -28.44 -11.82
C GLN A 302 -9.16 -28.22 -10.79
N ALA A 303 -8.22 -27.32 -11.05
CA ALA A 303 -7.14 -27.00 -10.09
C ALA A 303 -7.67 -26.47 -8.75
N GLU A 304 -8.72 -25.66 -8.77
CA GLU A 304 -9.37 -25.23 -7.53
C GLU A 304 -10.13 -26.37 -6.86
N ALA A 305 -10.83 -27.21 -7.62
CA ALA A 305 -11.53 -28.38 -7.08
C ALA A 305 -10.56 -29.35 -6.39
N ASP A 306 -9.41 -29.61 -7.00
CA ASP A 306 -8.34 -30.44 -6.45
C ASP A 306 -7.77 -29.83 -5.16
N TRP A 307 -7.56 -28.50 -5.16
CA TRP A 307 -7.10 -27.78 -3.95
C TRP A 307 -8.14 -27.84 -2.83
N ASN A 308 -9.43 -27.70 -3.11
CA ASN A 308 -10.50 -27.81 -2.14
C ASN A 308 -10.53 -29.23 -1.52
N ALA A 309 -10.33 -30.26 -2.32
CA ALA A 309 -10.23 -31.65 -1.83
C ALA A 309 -8.98 -31.83 -0.93
N LEU A 310 -7.82 -31.28 -1.37
CA LEU A 310 -6.59 -31.27 -0.58
C LEU A 310 -6.79 -30.56 0.77
N PHE A 311 -7.40 -29.36 0.76
CA PHE A 311 -7.64 -28.58 1.98
C PHE A 311 -8.64 -29.29 2.92
N THR A 312 -9.64 -29.95 2.38
CA THR A 312 -10.57 -30.76 3.17
C THR A 312 -9.84 -31.91 3.90
N ALA A 313 -8.96 -32.63 3.21
CA ALA A 313 -8.14 -33.68 3.81
C ALA A 313 -7.11 -33.12 4.81
N TYR A 314 -6.55 -31.94 4.53
CA TYR A 314 -5.68 -31.19 5.45
C TYR A 314 -6.41 -30.84 6.74
N ALA A 315 -7.63 -30.29 6.66
CA ALA A 315 -8.43 -29.92 7.81
C ALA A 315 -8.82 -31.11 8.69
N GLN A 316 -9.05 -32.28 8.10
CA GLN A 316 -9.28 -33.52 8.84
C GLN A 316 -8.04 -33.97 9.62
N LYS A 317 -6.85 -33.78 9.02
CA LYS A 317 -5.58 -34.25 9.61
C LYS A 317 -4.96 -33.24 10.57
N TYR A 318 -5.14 -31.96 10.31
CA TYR A 318 -4.58 -30.82 11.06
C TYR A 318 -5.68 -29.80 11.40
N PRO A 319 -6.70 -30.17 12.23
CA PRO A 319 -7.85 -29.30 12.48
C PRO A 319 -7.47 -27.96 13.11
N GLU A 320 -6.50 -27.92 14.02
CA GLU A 320 -6.02 -26.68 14.66
C GLU A 320 -5.43 -25.70 13.64
N LEU A 321 -4.63 -26.21 12.68
CA LEU A 321 -4.06 -25.36 11.63
C LEU A 321 -5.11 -24.88 10.62
N ALA A 322 -6.14 -25.68 10.37
CA ALA A 322 -7.25 -25.26 9.51
C ALA A 322 -8.12 -24.19 10.18
N GLU A 323 -8.31 -24.26 11.50
CA GLU A 323 -8.95 -23.20 12.27
C GLU A 323 -8.09 -21.93 12.27
N GLU A 324 -6.79 -22.05 12.53
CA GLU A 324 -5.83 -20.94 12.46
C GLU A 324 -5.81 -20.30 11.07
N TRP A 325 -5.87 -21.10 9.99
CA TRP A 325 -6.01 -20.61 8.62
C TRP A 325 -7.22 -19.68 8.45
N ASN A 326 -8.37 -20.08 8.98
CA ASN A 326 -9.59 -19.28 8.90
C ASN A 326 -9.46 -17.97 9.68
N VAL A 327 -8.87 -18.02 10.88
CA VAL A 327 -8.60 -16.83 11.71
C VAL A 327 -7.63 -15.87 11.00
N TRP A 328 -6.55 -16.39 10.42
CA TRP A 328 -5.58 -15.54 9.72
C TRP A 328 -6.16 -14.85 8.47
N HIS A 329 -7.10 -15.51 7.79
CA HIS A 329 -7.76 -14.96 6.60
C HIS A 329 -9.07 -14.21 6.91
N SER A 330 -9.38 -14.00 8.19
CA SER A 330 -10.48 -13.15 8.63
C SER A 330 -10.04 -11.69 8.76
N ASP A 331 -10.93 -10.76 8.41
CA ASP A 331 -10.73 -9.33 8.66
C ASP A 331 -10.96 -8.97 10.14
N GLU A 332 -11.61 -9.84 10.91
CA GLU A 332 -11.90 -9.61 12.32
C GLU A 332 -10.71 -9.94 13.21
N LEU A 333 -10.58 -9.23 14.33
CA LEU A 333 -9.62 -9.56 15.37
C LEU A 333 -10.24 -10.59 16.33
N PRO A 334 -9.42 -11.53 16.85
CA PRO A 334 -9.86 -12.38 17.94
C PRO A 334 -10.32 -11.57 19.16
N ASP A 335 -11.35 -12.03 19.85
CA ASP A 335 -11.93 -11.36 21.03
C ASP A 335 -10.89 -11.13 22.14
N ASP A 336 -9.95 -12.05 22.33
CA ASP A 336 -8.87 -11.95 23.29
C ASP A 336 -7.89 -10.79 23.02
N VAL A 337 -7.88 -10.22 21.82
CA VAL A 337 -7.15 -8.97 21.50
C VAL A 337 -7.97 -7.76 21.94
N MET A 338 -9.24 -7.69 21.53
CA MET A 338 -10.08 -6.51 21.78
C MET A 338 -10.44 -6.33 23.26
N LEU A 339 -10.59 -7.43 24.00
CA LEU A 339 -11.00 -7.44 25.41
C LEU A 339 -9.81 -7.53 26.39
N ASN A 340 -8.58 -7.41 25.90
CA ASN A 340 -7.38 -7.59 26.71
C ASN A 340 -7.00 -6.31 27.47
N ASP A 341 -7.33 -6.26 28.76
CA ASP A 341 -6.98 -5.13 29.63
C ASP A 341 -5.48 -4.86 29.75
N ASP A 342 -4.62 -5.89 29.58
CA ASP A 342 -3.18 -5.72 29.68
C ASP A 342 -2.59 -4.85 28.57
N LEU A 343 -3.30 -4.73 27.45
CA LEU A 343 -2.91 -3.80 26.36
C LEU A 343 -3.01 -2.32 26.80
N TRP A 344 -3.86 -2.02 27.77
CA TRP A 344 -4.14 -0.66 28.24
C TRP A 344 -3.35 -0.26 29.49
N ARG A 345 -2.53 -1.18 30.07
CA ARG A 345 -1.75 -0.92 31.28
C ARG A 345 -0.38 -0.34 30.95
N TRP A 346 -0.20 0.92 31.29
CA TRP A 346 1.04 1.65 31.11
C TRP A 346 1.38 2.45 32.37
N GLU A 347 2.67 2.42 32.75
CA GLU A 347 3.16 3.09 33.96
C GLU A 347 4.43 3.91 33.63
N GLY A 348 4.60 5.01 34.37
CA GLY A 348 5.78 5.86 34.27
C GLY A 348 5.86 6.66 32.97
N LYS A 349 6.88 7.50 32.84
CA LYS A 349 7.16 8.25 31.61
C LYS A 349 7.84 7.35 30.57
N ALA A 350 7.36 7.33 29.35
CA ALA A 350 7.94 6.57 28.26
C ALA A 350 7.76 7.29 26.91
N ALA A 351 8.73 7.11 26.01
CA ALA A 351 8.57 7.58 24.62
C ALA A 351 7.50 6.74 23.90
N THR A 352 6.63 7.37 23.10
CA THR A 352 5.58 6.61 22.41
C THR A 352 6.12 5.62 21.40
N ARG A 353 7.33 5.80 20.85
CA ARG A 353 8.01 4.74 20.09
C ARG A 353 8.33 3.49 20.93
N ALA A 354 8.67 3.67 22.22
CA ALA A 354 8.94 2.55 23.10
C ALA A 354 7.65 1.82 23.49
N THR A 355 6.59 2.57 23.83
CA THR A 355 5.26 1.98 24.10
C THR A 355 4.71 1.27 22.87
N SER A 356 4.93 1.79 21.66
CA SER A 356 4.59 1.11 20.40
C SER A 356 5.38 -0.20 20.23
N GLY A 357 6.68 -0.21 20.54
CA GLY A 357 7.50 -1.42 20.50
C GLY A 357 7.04 -2.49 21.51
N ASP A 358 6.64 -2.06 22.70
CA ASP A 358 6.05 -2.97 23.70
C ASP A 358 4.66 -3.45 23.24
N MET A 359 3.87 -2.58 22.61
CA MET A 359 2.57 -2.95 22.03
C MET A 359 2.72 -3.98 20.91
N ILE A 360 3.69 -3.81 19.97
CA ILE A 360 4.03 -4.82 18.96
C ILE A 360 4.28 -6.17 19.64
N ASN A 361 5.04 -6.18 20.73
CA ASN A 361 5.38 -7.41 21.42
C ASN A 361 4.22 -8.02 22.24
N LYS A 362 3.29 -7.21 22.74
CA LYS A 362 2.04 -7.69 23.34
C LYS A 362 1.14 -8.29 22.27
N LEU A 363 0.91 -7.58 21.16
CA LEU A 363 0.10 -8.03 20.02
C LEU A 363 0.69 -9.27 19.35
N ALA A 364 2.00 -9.37 19.19
CA ALA A 364 2.66 -10.50 18.56
C ALA A 364 2.48 -11.84 19.29
N LYS A 365 2.13 -11.81 20.57
CA LYS A 365 1.76 -13.01 21.36
C LYS A 365 0.33 -13.46 21.04
N LEU A 366 -0.56 -12.53 20.75
CA LEU A 366 -1.97 -12.76 20.48
C LEU A 366 -2.24 -12.98 18.99
N LEU A 367 -1.40 -12.41 18.13
CA LEU A 367 -1.52 -12.44 16.67
C LEU A 367 -0.25 -13.04 16.05
N PRO A 368 -0.18 -14.37 15.87
CA PRO A 368 0.97 -15.03 15.27
C PRO A 368 1.27 -14.56 13.84
N ASN A 369 0.27 -14.06 13.12
CA ASN A 369 0.36 -13.51 11.77
C ASN A 369 0.73 -12.02 11.71
N LEU A 370 1.04 -11.38 12.85
CA LEU A 370 1.59 -10.02 12.84
C LEU A 370 3.06 -10.09 12.43
N VAL A 371 3.41 -9.45 11.34
CA VAL A 371 4.76 -9.44 10.75
C VAL A 371 5.14 -8.02 10.33
N GLY A 372 6.41 -7.69 10.35
CA GLY A 372 6.85 -6.38 9.90
C GLY A 372 8.31 -6.09 10.20
N GLY A 373 8.73 -4.85 10.02
CA GLY A 373 10.11 -4.41 10.24
C GLY A 373 10.33 -2.96 9.86
N SER A 374 11.58 -2.60 9.63
CA SER A 374 11.96 -1.22 9.31
C SER A 374 12.92 -1.12 8.13
N ALA A 375 13.02 0.09 7.58
CA ALA A 375 14.04 0.46 6.61
C ALA A 375 15.37 0.74 7.35
N ASP A 376 16.04 -0.34 7.79
CA ASP A 376 17.33 -0.34 8.51
C ASP A 376 17.34 0.41 9.86
N LEU A 377 16.18 0.67 10.46
CA LEU A 377 16.03 1.49 11.67
C LEU A 377 15.35 0.76 12.83
N ALA A 378 15.21 -0.58 12.78
CA ALA A 378 14.47 -1.34 13.77
C ALA A 378 14.88 -1.09 15.24
N PRO A 379 16.16 -0.96 15.61
CA PRO A 379 16.55 -0.64 17.00
C PRO A 379 16.06 0.72 17.47
N SER A 380 16.02 1.73 16.57
CA SER A 380 15.57 3.09 16.87
C SER A 380 14.04 3.21 16.83
N ASN A 381 13.39 2.58 15.86
CA ASN A 381 11.93 2.56 15.71
C ASN A 381 11.23 1.63 16.71
N LYS A 382 11.99 0.73 17.38
CA LYS A 382 11.45 -0.29 18.28
C LYS A 382 10.47 -1.26 17.60
N THR A 383 10.77 -1.65 16.36
CA THR A 383 9.90 -2.48 15.53
C THR A 383 10.20 -3.98 15.58
N ASN A 384 11.13 -4.43 16.42
CA ASN A 384 11.46 -5.83 16.53
C ASN A 384 10.43 -6.62 17.34
N ILE A 385 9.97 -7.73 16.78
CA ILE A 385 9.20 -8.77 17.46
C ILE A 385 10.21 -9.69 18.18
N LYS A 386 10.22 -9.65 19.50
CA LYS A 386 11.08 -10.50 20.33
C LYS A 386 10.77 -11.98 20.09
N ASN A 387 11.78 -12.78 19.84
CA ASN A 387 11.66 -14.21 19.51
C ASN A 387 10.87 -14.48 18.20
N GLY A 388 10.63 -13.46 17.36
CA GLY A 388 9.95 -13.63 16.09
C GLY A 388 10.83 -14.24 14.99
N GLY A 389 12.13 -14.28 15.17
CA GLY A 389 13.11 -14.67 14.15
C GLY A 389 13.17 -13.66 12.99
N ASP A 390 14.29 -13.69 12.27
CA ASP A 390 14.49 -12.84 11.09
C ASP A 390 14.01 -13.57 9.84
N TYR A 391 13.19 -12.90 9.03
CA TYR A 391 12.76 -13.43 7.75
C TYR A 391 13.91 -13.35 6.73
N SER A 392 14.25 -14.48 6.14
CA SER A 392 15.33 -14.59 5.15
C SER A 392 15.07 -15.71 4.14
N ALA A 393 15.99 -15.91 3.20
CA ALA A 393 15.96 -17.06 2.29
C ALA A 393 16.01 -18.40 3.03
N GLU A 394 16.70 -18.44 4.15
CA GLU A 394 16.92 -19.64 4.98
C GLU A 394 15.87 -19.80 6.08
N ASN A 395 15.14 -18.73 6.42
CA ASN A 395 14.12 -18.73 7.47
C ASN A 395 12.84 -18.03 7.03
N ARG A 396 11.95 -18.75 6.35
CA ARG A 396 10.67 -18.24 5.87
C ARG A 396 9.63 -18.05 6.98
N ALA A 397 9.85 -18.64 8.16
CA ALA A 397 8.97 -18.50 9.32
C ALA A 397 9.31 -17.26 10.17
N GLY A 398 10.39 -16.56 9.88
CA GLY A 398 10.77 -15.32 10.57
C GLY A 398 9.72 -14.24 10.41
N ARG A 399 9.47 -13.46 11.48
CA ARG A 399 8.44 -12.42 11.54
C ARG A 399 9.04 -11.00 11.46
N ASN A 400 10.37 -10.86 11.68
CA ASN A 400 11.08 -9.60 11.54
C ASN A 400 11.60 -9.45 10.11
N MET A 401 11.12 -8.45 9.40
CA MET A 401 11.54 -8.13 8.05
C MET A 401 12.63 -7.06 8.05
N HIS A 402 13.67 -7.30 7.27
CA HIS A 402 14.79 -6.38 7.08
C HIS A 402 14.72 -5.79 5.66
N PHE A 403 14.08 -4.62 5.51
CA PHE A 403 13.91 -3.99 4.20
C PHE A 403 15.19 -3.29 3.70
N GLY A 404 16.16 -2.99 4.60
CA GLY A 404 17.27 -2.10 4.31
C GLY A 404 16.78 -0.67 4.07
N VAL A 405 17.65 0.21 3.62
CA VAL A 405 17.30 1.61 3.32
C VAL A 405 16.53 1.67 1.99
N ARG A 406 15.24 1.30 2.05
CA ARG A 406 14.32 1.15 0.91
C ARG A 406 12.89 1.50 1.32
N GLU A 407 12.66 2.73 1.76
CA GLU A 407 11.36 3.14 2.33
C GLU A 407 10.21 3.00 1.33
N HIS A 408 10.44 3.36 0.06
CA HIS A 408 9.41 3.31 -0.97
C HIS A 408 9.00 1.87 -1.28
N ALA A 409 9.96 0.99 -1.54
CA ALA A 409 9.66 -0.43 -1.78
C ALA A 409 9.10 -1.11 -0.52
N MET A 410 9.60 -0.77 0.68
CA MET A 410 9.08 -1.29 1.94
C MET A 410 7.57 -1.08 2.04
N ALA A 411 7.09 0.15 1.83
CA ALA A 411 5.67 0.46 1.90
C ALA A 411 4.87 -0.26 0.79
N ALA A 412 5.38 -0.29 -0.44
CA ALA A 412 4.71 -0.96 -1.56
C ALA A 412 4.67 -2.49 -1.40
N ILE A 413 5.72 -3.10 -0.87
CA ILE A 413 5.77 -4.53 -0.51
C ILE A 413 4.73 -4.84 0.58
N CYS A 414 4.66 -4.02 1.64
CA CYS A 414 3.68 -4.19 2.70
C CYS A 414 2.23 -4.04 2.19
N ASN A 415 1.97 -3.18 1.21
CA ASN A 415 0.68 -3.09 0.55
C ASN A 415 0.27 -4.44 -0.07
N ALA A 416 1.18 -5.09 -0.77
CA ALA A 416 0.88 -6.37 -1.41
C ALA A 416 0.80 -7.54 -0.41
N MET A 417 1.58 -7.52 0.66
CA MET A 417 1.42 -8.50 1.74
C MET A 417 0.04 -8.39 2.40
N ALA A 418 -0.48 -7.17 2.58
CA ALA A 418 -1.84 -6.95 3.05
C ALA A 418 -2.90 -7.38 2.03
N LEU A 419 -2.69 -7.10 0.72
CA LEU A 419 -3.57 -7.55 -0.37
C LEU A 419 -3.64 -9.07 -0.49
N HIS A 420 -2.53 -9.76 -0.21
CA HIS A 420 -2.48 -11.23 -0.24
C HIS A 420 -3.49 -11.84 0.72
N GLY A 421 -3.64 -11.23 1.89
CA GLY A 421 -4.39 -11.76 3.02
C GLY A 421 -3.58 -12.78 3.85
N GLY A 422 -4.09 -13.12 5.01
CA GLY A 422 -3.46 -14.04 5.95
C GLY A 422 -2.42 -13.39 6.88
N LEU A 423 -1.87 -12.23 6.53
CA LEU A 423 -0.88 -11.50 7.31
C LEU A 423 -1.41 -10.15 7.78
N ARG A 424 -1.02 -9.73 8.98
CA ARG A 424 -1.20 -8.38 9.50
C ARG A 424 0.15 -7.68 9.47
N VAL A 425 0.23 -6.56 8.74
CA VAL A 425 1.52 -6.03 8.30
C VAL A 425 1.77 -4.65 8.89
N PHE A 426 2.97 -4.45 9.43
CA PHE A 426 3.48 -3.13 9.78
C PHE A 426 4.86 -2.88 9.17
N CYS A 427 5.19 -1.61 8.95
CA CYS A 427 6.55 -1.21 8.57
C CYS A 427 6.90 0.15 9.18
N GLY A 428 8.19 0.42 9.34
CA GLY A 428 8.64 1.60 10.05
C GLY A 428 9.87 2.27 9.48
N THR A 429 9.95 3.58 9.72
CA THR A 429 11.10 4.44 9.45
C THR A 429 11.03 5.68 10.35
N PHE A 430 12.00 6.59 10.27
CA PHE A 430 11.86 7.93 10.85
C PHE A 430 10.79 8.71 10.11
N PHE A 431 10.05 9.53 10.84
CA PHE A 431 8.87 10.19 10.30
C PHE A 431 9.18 11.12 9.13
N VAL A 432 10.29 11.85 9.17
CA VAL A 432 10.72 12.69 8.04
C VAL A 432 10.89 11.90 6.74
N PHE A 433 11.32 10.63 6.83
CA PHE A 433 11.49 9.75 5.65
C PHE A 433 10.20 9.12 5.14
N SER A 434 9.05 9.45 5.76
CA SER A 434 7.75 9.16 5.16
C SER A 434 7.58 9.82 3.78
N ASP A 435 8.34 10.87 3.48
CA ASP A 435 8.35 11.50 2.16
C ASP A 435 8.81 10.54 1.06
N TYR A 436 9.77 9.65 1.33
CA TYR A 436 10.18 8.61 0.37
C TYR A 436 9.08 7.57 0.12
N MET A 437 8.27 7.26 1.11
CA MET A 437 7.22 6.23 1.01
C MET A 437 5.82 6.79 0.73
N LYS A 438 5.66 8.11 0.68
CA LYS A 438 4.37 8.80 0.58
C LYS A 438 3.50 8.31 -0.58
N HIS A 439 4.12 8.02 -1.73
CA HIS A 439 3.37 7.52 -2.88
C HIS A 439 2.77 6.14 -2.62
N ALA A 440 3.53 5.20 -2.05
CA ALA A 440 3.03 3.87 -1.69
C ALA A 440 1.95 3.94 -0.58
N MET A 441 2.10 4.87 0.38
CA MET A 441 1.06 5.14 1.39
C MET A 441 -0.23 5.67 0.76
N ARG A 442 -0.12 6.52 -0.27
CA ARG A 442 -1.29 6.97 -1.06
C ARG A 442 -1.96 5.80 -1.78
N MET A 443 -1.17 4.86 -2.33
CA MET A 443 -1.72 3.66 -2.98
C MET A 443 -2.45 2.76 -1.97
N SER A 444 -1.93 2.60 -0.75
CA SER A 444 -2.65 1.85 0.29
C SER A 444 -3.97 2.53 0.68
N ALA A 445 -4.02 3.86 0.69
CA ALA A 445 -5.24 4.61 0.97
C ALA A 445 -6.29 4.46 -0.13
N ILE A 446 -5.89 4.49 -1.41
CA ILE A 446 -6.78 4.21 -2.57
C ILE A 446 -7.37 2.80 -2.46
N MET A 447 -6.55 1.80 -2.14
CA MET A 447 -6.97 0.41 -2.02
C MET A 447 -7.61 0.07 -0.67
N GLN A 448 -7.62 0.98 0.30
CA GLN A 448 -8.12 0.78 1.66
C GLN A 448 -7.48 -0.44 2.34
N LEU A 449 -6.15 -0.44 2.42
CA LEU A 449 -5.39 -1.56 2.98
C LEU A 449 -5.03 -1.32 4.45
N PRO A 450 -5.18 -2.32 5.34
CA PRO A 450 -4.87 -2.19 6.76
C PRO A 450 -3.36 -2.33 7.03
N VAL A 451 -2.55 -1.47 6.41
CA VAL A 451 -1.11 -1.40 6.66
C VAL A 451 -0.84 -0.40 7.79
N THR A 452 -0.06 -0.83 8.78
CA THR A 452 0.36 0.04 9.89
C THR A 452 1.75 0.61 9.63
N TYR A 453 1.85 1.93 9.55
CA TYR A 453 3.10 2.67 9.36
C TYR A 453 3.59 3.21 10.69
N VAL A 454 4.71 2.67 11.21
CA VAL A 454 5.35 3.07 12.47
C VAL A 454 6.38 4.15 12.17
N LEU A 455 6.00 5.41 12.36
CA LEU A 455 6.78 6.60 11.98
C LEU A 455 7.30 7.28 13.24
N THR A 456 8.56 7.07 13.58
CA THR A 456 9.16 7.57 14.82
C THR A 456 9.94 8.85 14.61
N HIS A 457 10.36 9.51 15.72
CA HIS A 457 11.07 10.79 15.65
C HIS A 457 10.17 11.89 15.05
N ASP A 458 9.06 12.11 15.73
CA ASP A 458 7.84 12.78 15.27
C ASP A 458 7.95 14.29 15.03
N SER A 459 8.97 14.96 15.59
CA SER A 459 9.02 16.43 15.65
C SER A 459 10.44 16.96 15.86
N ILE A 460 10.57 18.24 16.15
CA ILE A 460 11.84 18.88 16.61
C ILE A 460 12.42 18.20 17.86
N GLY A 461 11.65 17.35 18.56
CA GLY A 461 12.12 16.49 19.64
C GLY A 461 13.18 15.47 19.22
N VAL A 462 13.47 15.32 17.94
CA VAL A 462 14.66 14.63 17.42
C VAL A 462 15.95 15.25 17.97
N GLY A 463 15.99 16.58 18.06
CA GLY A 463 17.09 17.29 18.69
C GLY A 463 18.26 17.56 17.76
N GLU A 464 19.45 17.09 18.15
CA GLU A 464 20.74 17.44 17.60
C GLU A 464 20.95 17.09 16.12
N ASP A 465 20.20 16.11 15.60
CA ASP A 465 20.26 15.71 14.18
C ASP A 465 19.82 16.85 13.23
N GLY A 466 19.03 17.81 13.74
CA GLY A 466 18.72 19.04 13.05
C GLY A 466 17.67 18.94 11.95
N ALA A 467 17.56 19.96 11.14
CA ALA A 467 16.48 20.21 10.18
C ALA A 467 16.26 19.08 9.15
N THR A 468 17.31 18.32 8.78
CA THR A 468 17.20 17.22 7.83
C THR A 468 16.45 15.99 8.39
N HIS A 469 16.30 15.91 9.72
CA HIS A 469 15.66 14.79 10.41
C HIS A 469 14.44 15.20 11.24
N GLN A 470 14.16 16.51 11.33
CA GLN A 470 13.05 17.06 12.09
C GLN A 470 11.83 17.30 11.18
N PRO A 471 10.76 16.51 11.31
CA PRO A 471 9.53 16.72 10.54
C PRO A 471 8.85 18.05 10.90
N ILE A 472 8.34 18.74 9.91
CA ILE A 472 7.56 19.98 10.04
C ILE A 472 6.24 19.84 9.28
N GLU A 473 6.33 19.69 7.95
CA GLU A 473 5.19 19.64 7.04
C GLU A 473 4.58 18.24 6.88
N GLN A 474 5.26 17.19 7.33
CA GLN A 474 4.85 15.79 7.09
C GLN A 474 3.47 15.47 7.68
N LEU A 475 3.16 15.98 8.92
CA LEU A 475 1.83 15.80 9.52
C LEU A 475 0.73 16.40 8.64
N ALA A 476 0.90 17.64 8.20
CA ALA A 476 -0.05 18.32 7.31
C ALA A 476 -0.20 17.57 5.99
N GLY A 477 0.93 17.14 5.41
CA GLY A 477 0.96 16.39 4.15
C GLY A 477 0.27 15.04 4.22
N LEU A 478 0.43 14.27 5.31
CA LEU A 478 -0.23 12.98 5.48
C LEU A 478 -1.72 13.14 5.80
N ARG A 479 -2.09 14.06 6.69
CA ARG A 479 -3.50 14.39 7.02
C ARG A 479 -4.31 14.87 5.82
N SER A 480 -3.66 15.38 4.77
CA SER A 480 -4.31 15.76 3.52
C SER A 480 -4.61 14.58 2.59
N THR A 481 -4.10 13.38 2.88
CA THR A 481 -4.30 12.18 2.04
C THR A 481 -5.64 11.53 2.38
N PRO A 482 -6.60 11.46 1.42
CA PRO A 482 -7.91 10.86 1.68
C PRO A 482 -7.78 9.38 2.09
N GLY A 483 -8.48 8.99 3.16
CA GLY A 483 -8.54 7.59 3.60
C GLY A 483 -7.33 7.10 4.42
N LEU A 484 -6.31 7.92 4.61
CA LEU A 484 -5.18 7.65 5.50
C LEU A 484 -5.51 8.15 6.92
N LEU A 485 -5.30 7.33 7.95
CA LEU A 485 -5.41 7.73 9.35
C LEU A 485 -4.04 8.12 9.89
N VAL A 486 -3.96 9.25 10.60
CA VAL A 486 -2.71 9.75 11.18
C VAL A 486 -2.88 9.94 12.68
N PHE A 487 -2.34 9.00 13.46
CA PHE A 487 -2.31 9.06 14.91
C PHE A 487 -1.00 9.66 15.42
N ARG A 488 -1.10 10.66 16.28
CA ARG A 488 0.04 11.20 17.03
C ARG A 488 -0.28 11.12 18.53
N PRO A 489 0.00 9.97 19.18
CA PRO A 489 -0.43 9.68 20.54
C PRO A 489 0.40 10.44 21.57
N ALA A 490 -0.28 10.89 22.67
CA ALA A 490 0.31 11.60 23.78
C ALA A 490 0.83 10.69 24.91
N ASP A 491 0.43 9.42 24.92
CA ASP A 491 0.84 8.46 25.95
C ASP A 491 0.71 6.99 25.48
N GLY A 492 0.91 6.05 26.41
CA GLY A 492 0.81 4.62 26.13
C GLY A 492 -0.60 4.15 25.81
N LYS A 493 -1.63 4.69 26.47
CA LYS A 493 -3.03 4.31 26.20
C LYS A 493 -3.50 4.83 24.85
N GLU A 494 -3.13 6.06 24.45
CA GLU A 494 -3.37 6.53 23.10
C GLU A 494 -2.59 5.74 22.04
N THR A 495 -1.37 5.27 22.38
CA THR A 495 -0.62 4.36 21.51
C THR A 495 -1.34 3.02 21.33
N THR A 496 -1.96 2.48 22.40
CA THR A 496 -2.82 1.30 22.32
C THR A 496 -4.03 1.54 21.42
N ALA A 497 -4.72 2.67 21.60
CA ALA A 497 -5.86 3.06 20.76
C ALA A 497 -5.46 3.14 19.28
N ALA A 498 -4.29 3.71 18.97
CA ALA A 498 -3.76 3.80 17.61
C ALA A 498 -3.51 2.42 16.99
N TRP A 499 -2.86 1.50 17.72
CA TRP A 499 -2.62 0.12 17.25
C TRP A 499 -3.91 -0.65 17.04
N LEU A 500 -4.85 -0.62 17.99
CA LEU A 500 -6.14 -1.32 17.84
C LEU A 500 -6.94 -0.75 16.67
N THR A 501 -6.94 0.58 16.51
CA THR A 501 -7.58 1.21 15.33
C THR A 501 -6.92 0.79 14.02
N ALA A 502 -5.58 0.74 13.97
CA ALA A 502 -4.85 0.28 12.78
C ALA A 502 -5.24 -1.13 12.36
N LEU A 503 -5.47 -2.01 13.34
CA LEU A 503 -5.82 -3.42 13.10
C LEU A 503 -7.31 -3.64 12.78
N THR A 504 -8.20 -2.68 13.12
CA THR A 504 -9.67 -2.88 13.00
C THR A 504 -10.33 -1.97 11.97
N SER A 505 -9.71 -0.86 11.60
CA SER A 505 -10.35 0.14 10.72
C SER A 505 -10.46 -0.26 9.25
N GLY A 506 -9.71 -1.28 8.82
CA GLY A 506 -9.57 -1.62 7.40
C GLY A 506 -8.89 -0.52 6.56
N LYS A 507 -8.20 0.44 7.20
CA LYS A 507 -7.55 1.59 6.57
C LYS A 507 -6.06 1.64 6.89
N PRO A 508 -5.24 2.19 6.00
CA PRO A 508 -3.84 2.44 6.32
C PRO A 508 -3.75 3.47 7.46
N THR A 509 -2.89 3.18 8.42
CA THR A 509 -2.79 3.99 9.64
C THR A 509 -1.33 4.31 9.95
N CYS A 510 -1.03 5.59 10.08
CA CYS A 510 0.26 6.11 10.52
C CYS A 510 0.27 6.32 12.03
N LEU A 511 1.25 5.76 12.72
CA LEU A 511 1.55 6.02 14.11
C LEU A 511 2.76 6.93 14.16
N VAL A 512 2.58 8.20 14.48
CA VAL A 512 3.62 9.23 14.54
C VAL A 512 4.09 9.38 15.98
N LEU A 513 5.30 8.88 16.27
CA LEU A 513 5.73 8.50 17.59
C LEU A 513 6.97 9.29 18.07
N THR A 514 6.97 9.70 19.33
CA THR A 514 8.05 10.51 19.93
C THR A 514 9.33 9.72 20.16
N ARG A 515 10.47 10.44 20.12
CA ARG A 515 11.76 9.98 20.66
C ARG A 515 11.86 10.24 22.17
N GLN A 516 11.35 11.37 22.65
CA GLN A 516 11.36 11.79 24.04
C GLN A 516 10.27 11.11 24.86
N ASN A 517 10.51 10.99 26.18
CA ASN A 517 9.56 10.39 27.11
C ASN A 517 8.40 11.33 27.41
N LEU A 518 7.19 10.82 27.43
CA LEU A 518 5.95 11.52 27.77
C LEU A 518 5.32 10.95 29.06
N PRO A 519 4.54 11.74 29.80
CA PRO A 519 3.78 11.25 30.95
C PRO A 519 2.64 10.34 30.53
N GLN A 520 2.04 9.63 31.50
CA GLN A 520 0.76 8.93 31.34
C GLN A 520 -0.35 9.79 31.92
N TYR A 521 -1.52 9.81 31.26
CA TYR A 521 -2.68 10.55 31.71
C TYR A 521 -3.75 9.60 32.26
N GLU A 522 -4.34 9.94 33.40
CA GLU A 522 -5.35 9.11 34.04
C GLU A 522 -6.57 8.92 33.12
N ASN A 523 -7.04 10.01 32.53
CA ASN A 523 -8.26 10.05 31.72
C ASN A 523 -8.04 9.69 30.23
N SER A 524 -6.82 9.34 29.83
CA SER A 524 -6.58 8.76 28.48
C SER A 524 -7.07 7.33 28.43
N GLY A 525 -7.39 6.84 27.22
CA GLY A 525 -7.89 5.48 27.06
C GLY A 525 -8.60 5.24 25.73
N CYS A 526 -9.60 4.36 25.74
CA CYS A 526 -10.34 3.95 24.53
C CYS A 526 -11.04 5.13 23.81
N SER A 527 -11.33 6.24 24.51
CA SER A 527 -11.88 7.45 23.90
C SER A 527 -11.00 8.02 22.78
N ALA A 528 -9.69 7.74 22.82
CA ALA A 528 -8.75 8.13 21.77
C ALA A 528 -9.05 7.46 20.41
N MET A 529 -9.75 6.31 20.38
CA MET A 529 -10.22 5.67 19.15
C MET A 529 -11.27 6.48 18.39
N LYS A 530 -11.87 7.49 19.04
CA LYS A 530 -12.75 8.48 18.39
C LYS A 530 -11.99 9.63 17.72
N GLY A 531 -10.66 9.67 17.87
CA GLY A 531 -9.78 10.62 17.21
C GLY A 531 -9.54 11.93 17.96
N GLY A 532 -10.46 12.36 18.81
CA GLY A 532 -10.33 13.51 19.69
C GLY A 532 -11.29 13.40 20.86
N TYR A 533 -10.88 13.78 22.06
CA TYR A 533 -11.67 13.64 23.27
C TYR A 533 -11.23 14.65 24.36
N VAL A 534 -12.11 14.88 25.33
CA VAL A 534 -11.79 15.72 26.48
C VAL A 534 -10.87 14.95 27.44
N LEU A 535 -9.63 15.39 27.56
CA LEU A 535 -8.65 14.82 28.47
C LEU A 535 -8.78 15.39 29.88
N SER A 536 -9.01 16.71 29.98
CA SER A 536 -9.26 17.39 31.23
C SER A 536 -10.36 18.45 31.03
N ASP A 537 -11.46 18.31 31.75
CA ASP A 537 -12.61 19.18 31.54
C ASP A 537 -12.51 20.49 32.34
N SER A 538 -13.29 21.47 31.93
CA SER A 538 -13.56 22.72 32.62
C SER A 538 -14.45 22.47 33.83
N GLN A 539 -14.42 23.38 34.81
CA GLN A 539 -15.33 23.36 35.95
C GLN A 539 -16.73 23.89 35.58
N LYS A 540 -16.79 24.81 34.60
CA LYS A 540 -18.04 25.34 34.04
C LYS A 540 -18.54 24.42 32.95
N GLU A 541 -19.85 24.34 32.74
CA GLU A 541 -20.46 23.67 31.61
C GLU A 541 -19.93 24.20 30.26
N THR A 542 -19.74 25.54 30.18
CA THR A 542 -19.13 26.19 29.03
C THR A 542 -17.77 26.75 29.44
N PRO A 543 -16.63 26.21 28.94
CA PRO A 543 -15.31 26.72 29.25
C PRO A 543 -15.10 28.14 28.70
N ASP A 544 -14.20 28.90 29.32
CA ASP A 544 -13.77 30.20 28.78
C ASP A 544 -12.92 30.04 27.54
N VAL A 545 -12.16 28.91 27.43
CA VAL A 545 -11.26 28.56 26.30
C VAL A 545 -11.13 27.05 26.15
N VAL A 546 -10.92 26.59 24.91
CA VAL A 546 -10.57 25.20 24.61
C VAL A 546 -9.11 25.15 24.14
N LEU A 547 -8.30 24.33 24.83
CA LEU A 547 -6.91 24.02 24.47
C LEU A 547 -6.87 22.67 23.75
N ILE A 548 -6.21 22.61 22.61
CA ILE A 548 -6.19 21.41 21.77
C ILE A 548 -4.75 21.07 21.42
N ALA A 549 -4.34 19.82 21.59
CA ALA A 549 -3.02 19.35 21.16
C ALA A 549 -3.03 17.88 20.75
N SER A 550 -1.96 17.42 20.14
CA SER A 550 -1.65 16.00 19.90
C SER A 550 -0.23 15.69 20.38
N GLY A 551 0.06 14.42 20.64
CA GLY A 551 1.42 13.99 20.94
C GLY A 551 2.05 14.67 22.15
N SER A 552 3.32 15.04 22.03
CA SER A 552 4.11 15.61 23.13
C SER A 552 3.58 16.93 23.66
N GLU A 553 2.86 17.71 22.87
CA GLU A 553 2.39 19.05 23.25
C GLU A 553 1.16 19.01 24.17
N VAL A 554 0.56 17.85 24.38
CA VAL A 554 -0.49 17.65 25.39
C VAL A 554 0.02 17.97 26.79
N GLU A 555 1.29 17.67 27.11
CA GLU A 555 1.90 18.03 28.40
C GLU A 555 1.85 19.55 28.64
N GLN A 556 2.22 20.38 27.65
CA GLN A 556 2.25 21.83 27.75
C GLN A 556 0.85 22.45 27.90
N ILE A 557 -0.16 21.92 27.21
CA ILE A 557 -1.53 22.45 27.38
C ILE A 557 -2.18 22.03 28.69
N MET A 558 -1.79 20.89 29.27
CA MET A 558 -2.20 20.48 30.62
C MET A 558 -1.57 21.42 31.71
N GLU A 559 -0.29 21.73 31.54
CA GLU A 559 0.38 22.73 32.40
C GLU A 559 -0.24 24.13 32.25
N ALA A 560 -0.55 24.53 31.01
CA ALA A 560 -1.21 25.83 30.76
C ALA A 560 -2.60 25.91 31.41
N GLN A 561 -3.39 24.81 31.40
CA GLN A 561 -4.67 24.74 32.11
C GLN A 561 -4.50 25.06 33.60
N ALA A 562 -3.50 24.49 34.26
CA ALA A 562 -3.23 24.70 35.67
C ALA A 562 -2.83 26.16 35.95
N ILE A 563 -2.06 26.81 35.07
CA ILE A 563 -1.69 28.23 35.19
C ILE A 563 -2.93 29.14 35.00
N LEU A 564 -3.75 28.86 33.98
CA LEU A 564 -4.97 29.61 33.66
C LEU A 564 -5.97 29.52 34.80
N ALA A 565 -6.13 28.37 35.47
CA ALA A 565 -6.99 28.20 36.62
C ALA A 565 -6.60 29.12 37.78
N GLN A 566 -5.30 29.35 38.04
CA GLN A 566 -4.82 30.33 39.04
C GLN A 566 -5.17 31.77 38.67
N GLN A 567 -5.40 32.03 37.37
CA GLN A 567 -5.81 33.33 36.84
C GLN A 567 -7.34 33.45 36.67
N HIS A 568 -8.11 32.50 37.22
CA HIS A 568 -9.57 32.42 37.11
C HIS A 568 -10.10 32.31 35.67
N ILE A 569 -9.31 31.72 34.77
CA ILE A 569 -9.72 31.36 33.41
C ILE A 569 -9.93 29.83 33.37
N ASP A 570 -11.17 29.44 33.06
CA ASP A 570 -11.57 28.04 33.05
C ASP A 570 -11.37 27.45 31.65
N ALA A 571 -10.43 26.52 31.51
CA ALA A 571 -10.02 25.93 30.26
C ALA A 571 -10.38 24.46 30.20
N ARG A 572 -10.85 24.00 29.02
CA ARG A 572 -10.97 22.57 28.67
C ARG A 572 -9.76 22.16 27.88
N VAL A 573 -9.19 20.99 28.19
CA VAL A 573 -8.10 20.36 27.44
C VAL A 573 -8.63 19.21 26.62
N VAL A 574 -8.36 19.25 25.32
CA VAL A 574 -8.71 18.23 24.32
C VAL A 574 -7.43 17.60 23.77
N SER A 575 -7.29 16.27 23.93
CA SER A 575 -6.33 15.51 23.15
C SER A 575 -6.92 15.14 21.81
N MET A 576 -6.18 15.40 20.72
CA MET A 576 -6.59 15.18 19.34
C MET A 576 -5.59 14.24 18.63
N PRO A 577 -5.47 12.97 19.04
CA PRO A 577 -4.50 12.06 18.44
C PRO A 577 -4.74 11.75 16.97
N CYS A 578 -5.98 11.81 16.46
CA CYS A 578 -6.31 11.52 15.06
C CYS A 578 -7.45 12.42 14.55
N MET A 579 -7.08 13.45 13.80
CA MET A 579 -8.05 14.44 13.27
C MET A 579 -9.09 13.80 12.35
N GLU A 580 -8.68 12.83 11.52
CA GLU A 580 -9.52 12.19 10.52
C GLU A 580 -10.68 11.43 11.18
N LEU A 581 -10.43 10.72 12.27
CA LEU A 581 -11.46 9.99 13.02
C LEU A 581 -12.38 10.94 13.79
N PHE A 582 -11.85 11.99 14.39
CA PHE A 582 -12.67 13.01 15.07
C PHE A 582 -13.66 13.65 14.10
N LEU A 583 -13.21 13.96 12.89
CA LEU A 583 -14.06 14.57 11.86
C LEU A 583 -15.11 13.62 11.28
N GLN A 584 -14.96 12.31 11.46
CA GLN A 584 -15.94 11.30 11.08
C GLN A 584 -17.00 11.07 12.17
N GLN A 585 -16.79 11.58 13.41
CA GLN A 585 -17.80 11.49 14.47
C GLN A 585 -19.02 12.36 14.11
N ASP A 586 -20.16 12.03 14.69
CA ASP A 586 -21.37 12.85 14.53
C ASP A 586 -21.18 14.26 15.13
N ARG A 587 -22.03 15.17 14.73
CA ARG A 587 -21.94 16.56 15.15
C ARG A 587 -22.12 16.72 16.67
N ALA A 588 -22.98 15.91 17.29
CA ALA A 588 -23.23 15.96 18.73
C ALA A 588 -21.96 15.61 19.52
N TYR A 589 -21.23 14.57 19.08
CA TYR A 589 -19.96 14.22 19.69
C TYR A 589 -18.91 15.32 19.48
N GLN A 590 -18.75 15.82 18.24
CA GLN A 590 -17.80 16.90 17.97
C GLN A 590 -18.07 18.14 18.86
N ASP A 591 -19.34 18.53 19.00
CA ASP A 591 -19.75 19.67 19.83
C ASP A 591 -19.61 19.37 21.33
N SER A 592 -19.73 18.13 21.78
CA SER A 592 -19.48 17.77 23.19
C SER A 592 -17.98 17.90 23.55
N VAL A 593 -17.07 17.69 22.58
CA VAL A 593 -15.62 17.82 22.79
C VAL A 593 -15.14 19.25 22.57
N ILE A 594 -15.51 19.86 21.45
CA ILE A 594 -15.17 21.24 21.06
C ILE A 594 -16.47 22.03 20.87
N PRO A 595 -17.05 22.61 21.92
CA PRO A 595 -18.35 23.29 21.85
C PRO A 595 -18.34 24.43 20.82
N ALA A 596 -19.33 24.41 19.90
CA ALA A 596 -19.44 25.43 18.85
C ALA A 596 -19.58 26.84 19.40
N ALA A 597 -20.19 27.01 20.60
CA ALA A 597 -20.37 28.30 21.28
C ALA A 597 -19.03 28.89 21.79
N VAL A 598 -18.01 28.06 22.05
CA VAL A 598 -16.71 28.53 22.53
C VAL A 598 -15.83 28.86 21.32
N ARG A 599 -15.63 30.13 21.07
CA ARG A 599 -14.82 30.62 19.95
C ARG A 599 -13.35 30.83 20.35
N ALA A 600 -13.07 31.03 21.63
CA ALA A 600 -11.71 31.09 22.14
C ALA A 600 -11.10 29.70 22.15
N ARG A 601 -10.20 29.42 21.17
CA ARG A 601 -9.54 28.15 21.01
C ARG A 601 -8.07 28.35 20.71
N VAL A 602 -7.22 27.55 21.33
CA VAL A 602 -5.79 27.58 21.11
C VAL A 602 -5.32 26.15 20.85
N SER A 603 -4.62 25.89 19.73
CA SER A 603 -3.97 24.62 19.48
C SER A 603 -2.47 24.75 19.62
N LEU A 604 -1.81 23.63 19.97
CA LEU A 604 -0.35 23.51 20.04
C LEU A 604 0.10 22.17 19.43
N GLU A 605 0.96 22.24 18.41
CA GLU A 605 1.57 21.06 17.81
C GLU A 605 2.94 21.39 17.19
N ALA A 606 3.97 20.61 17.47
CA ALA A 606 5.30 20.76 16.90
C ALA A 606 5.34 20.26 15.45
N GLY A 607 4.69 21.02 14.57
CA GLY A 607 4.54 20.83 13.14
C GLY A 607 3.87 22.04 12.50
N ALA A 608 3.61 22.00 11.20
CA ALA A 608 2.98 23.10 10.47
C ALA A 608 1.58 23.44 11.00
N THR A 609 1.27 24.73 11.11
CA THR A 609 0.02 25.23 11.70
C THR A 609 -1.22 24.95 10.86
N MET A 610 -1.06 24.72 9.55
CA MET A 610 -2.14 24.65 8.56
C MET A 610 -3.31 23.71 8.94
N PRO A 611 -3.12 22.49 9.47
CA PRO A 611 -4.23 21.58 9.77
C PRO A 611 -5.13 22.08 10.91
N TRP A 612 -4.62 22.93 11.80
CA TRP A 612 -5.27 23.35 13.01
C TRP A 612 -6.31 24.44 12.81
N TYR A 613 -6.22 25.24 11.74
CA TYR A 613 -7.18 26.33 11.46
C TYR A 613 -8.63 25.84 11.37
N ARG A 614 -8.85 24.59 10.98
CA ARG A 614 -10.18 23.97 10.96
C ARG A 614 -10.81 23.87 12.35
N PHE A 615 -9.99 23.74 13.40
CA PHE A 615 -10.44 23.54 14.78
C PHE A 615 -10.45 24.85 15.56
N VAL A 616 -9.44 25.69 15.39
CA VAL A 616 -9.36 26.96 16.12
C VAL A 616 -10.21 28.08 15.49
N GLY A 617 -10.46 28.00 14.17
CA GLY A 617 -11.21 29.01 13.44
C GLY A 617 -10.45 30.34 13.30
N LEU A 618 -11.17 31.42 12.93
CA LEU A 618 -10.57 32.74 12.68
C LEU A 618 -10.32 33.55 14.01
N ASP A 619 -11.00 33.19 15.08
CA ASP A 619 -10.88 33.90 16.39
C ASP A 619 -9.87 33.19 17.32
N GLY A 620 -9.47 31.97 17.00
CA GLY A 620 -8.50 31.19 17.75
C GLY A 620 -7.08 31.37 17.27
N GLN A 621 -6.15 30.66 17.92
CA GLN A 621 -4.75 30.67 17.56
C GLN A 621 -4.21 29.25 17.37
N ALA A 622 -3.47 29.03 16.28
CA ALA A 622 -2.72 27.80 16.02
C ALA A 622 -1.24 28.07 16.31
N LEU A 623 -0.71 27.46 17.36
CA LEU A 623 0.70 27.52 17.71
C LEU A 623 1.41 26.31 17.11
N GLY A 624 2.43 26.54 16.30
CA GLY A 624 3.17 25.51 15.58
C GLY A 624 4.47 26.04 15.01
N ILE A 625 5.02 25.34 14.03
CA ILE A 625 6.26 25.69 13.34
C ILE A 625 6.00 25.75 11.83
N ASP A 626 6.15 26.95 11.26
CA ASP A 626 6.04 27.17 9.79
C ASP A 626 7.40 27.50 9.18
N HIS A 627 8.48 26.99 9.76
CA HIS A 627 9.87 27.06 9.27
C HIS A 627 10.61 25.77 9.61
N PHE A 628 11.72 25.49 8.97
CA PHE A 628 12.53 24.32 9.31
C PHE A 628 13.14 24.43 10.71
N GLY A 629 13.45 23.25 11.28
CA GLY A 629 14.07 23.10 12.59
C GLY A 629 15.55 23.53 12.62
N ALA A 630 16.20 23.22 13.73
CA ALA A 630 17.60 23.53 13.94
C ALA A 630 18.32 22.43 14.75
N SER A 631 19.64 22.36 14.67
CA SER A 631 20.45 21.42 15.45
C SER A 631 20.74 21.99 16.84
N ALA A 632 20.07 21.45 17.84
CA ALA A 632 20.29 21.75 19.25
C ALA A 632 19.64 20.67 20.12
N PRO A 633 19.96 20.57 21.45
CA PRO A 633 19.21 19.71 22.35
C PRO A 633 17.68 19.98 22.31
N ALA A 634 16.88 18.93 22.29
CA ALA A 634 15.41 19.03 22.14
C ALA A 634 14.77 20.05 23.08
N ALA A 635 15.14 20.06 24.36
CA ALA A 635 14.59 20.99 25.35
C ALA A 635 14.86 22.48 25.01
N ILE A 636 15.99 22.76 24.35
CA ILE A 636 16.32 24.10 23.87
C ILE A 636 15.39 24.44 22.70
N LEU A 637 15.23 23.56 21.73
CA LEU A 637 14.38 23.77 20.55
C LEU A 637 12.92 24.01 20.94
N PHE A 638 12.37 23.20 21.83
CA PHE A 638 10.99 23.39 22.31
C PHE A 638 10.82 24.78 22.97
N ARG A 639 11.79 25.21 23.80
CA ARG A 639 11.73 26.52 24.43
C ARG A 639 11.88 27.67 23.42
N GLU A 640 12.91 27.64 22.58
CA GLU A 640 13.20 28.72 21.62
C GLU A 640 12.12 28.87 20.55
N PHE A 641 11.42 27.78 20.17
CA PHE A 641 10.33 27.82 19.22
C PHE A 641 8.96 27.99 19.87
N GLY A 642 8.92 28.25 21.18
CA GLY A 642 7.70 28.66 21.90
C GLY A 642 6.78 27.52 22.34
N PHE A 643 7.25 26.27 22.36
CA PHE A 643 6.47 25.12 22.86
C PHE A 643 6.54 25.04 24.40
N THR A 644 5.93 26.03 25.04
CA THR A 644 5.89 26.19 26.52
C THR A 644 4.48 26.49 26.98
N ALA A 645 4.14 26.08 28.20
CA ALA A 645 2.87 26.42 28.81
C ALA A 645 2.65 27.95 28.92
N GLY A 646 3.73 28.74 29.16
CA GLY A 646 3.66 30.20 29.20
C GLY A 646 3.20 30.81 27.88
N HIS A 647 3.73 30.34 26.73
CA HIS A 647 3.32 30.83 25.42
C HIS A 647 1.86 30.46 25.09
N VAL A 648 1.39 29.28 25.52
CA VAL A 648 -0.04 28.94 25.42
C VAL A 648 -0.91 29.90 26.23
N VAL A 649 -0.52 30.24 27.46
CA VAL A 649 -1.22 31.19 28.30
C VAL A 649 -1.29 32.58 27.65
N GLU A 650 -0.19 33.07 27.08
CA GLU A 650 -0.15 34.34 26.33
C GLU A 650 -1.11 34.30 25.12
N ALA A 651 -1.14 33.20 24.39
CA ALA A 651 -2.07 33.02 23.26
C ALA A 651 -3.53 33.02 23.72
N VAL A 652 -3.83 32.41 24.86
CA VAL A 652 -5.17 32.46 25.47
C VAL A 652 -5.57 33.88 25.81
N HIS A 653 -4.69 34.69 26.49
CA HIS A 653 -4.98 36.07 26.77
C HIS A 653 -5.29 36.88 25.52
N LYS A 654 -4.50 36.74 24.46
CA LYS A 654 -4.77 37.41 23.18
C LYS A 654 -6.13 37.01 22.60
N THR A 655 -6.46 35.70 22.65
CA THR A 655 -7.72 35.17 22.11
C THR A 655 -8.94 35.70 22.92
N LEU A 656 -8.79 35.92 24.23
CA LEU A 656 -9.83 36.45 25.09
C LEU A 656 -9.87 37.97 25.09
N GLY A 657 -8.98 38.67 24.39
CA GLY A 657 -8.87 40.13 24.38
C GLY A 657 -8.40 40.73 25.69
N LYS A 658 -7.56 40.03 26.45
CA LYS A 658 -7.01 40.40 27.75
C LYS A 658 -5.54 40.74 27.67
#